data_883b1c6346e6ff9f8358632740fcf93e
#
_entry.id   883b1c6346e6ff9f8358632740fcf93e
#
_cell.length_a   1.000
_cell.length_b   1.000
_cell.length_c   1.000
_cell.angle_alpha   90.00
_cell.angle_beta   90.00
_cell.angle_gamma   90.00
#
_symmetry.space_group_name_H-M   'P 1'
#
loop_
_entity.id
_entity.type
_entity.pdbx_description
1 polymer ?
#
loop_
_entity_poly.entity_id
_entity_poly.type
_entity_poly.pdbx_seq_one_letter_code
_entity_poly.pdbx_strand_id
1 'polypeptide(L)'
;MTICMYLKTLRARKSYDSIVSYAVESNFNEIYMGFPFPSGMMFEMWWDFALVCQIHVPNGLHQWWRFCILLDMEEKMYVLYWNNQIYSGAITVPNKIRSGGVFILGQDQDDMNGGFATSQSFNGLIADFQLFDVLLSKNEALDYVHCKSRNSNLKPIIDFSDIANQWTLEGSVEVSQIPLTDICKIKDGILTMFPEPRLFSESATLCHNFEGSIVAPTSSEENRRVLSYVTPHIDQCKDGNGNIIHLGIRGDQETEKYYYYDSNNPLTYHNLPSLDFLEELYCMGYQMTVGNEGRWYQSQCKSDELCTVCSFKNVTYLKVRGLCADSLFDQTFLIIGTLDSKPYFQGFYYSNLQWSGDNWVLTYLLDTTTNATMISTKANQYPLGRHDWVVRKDLCSLVQEAPIPLVFTTCKEGQFTCDDGSCVKISQRCDFLFDCPDQSDETDCNLVKIPESYITQLPPQQANNTAVVVGVEINITSIRAFSLLDLMYAFDMITTYTWKDSRLTFSNLKNNIEMNLIGSNDVIWRPKVFHEEGSGSKVDINERDSQVFVKRNSEPLADHPTRLKEDEQYRGSENIIVDQRTQTVTSNCLFDLSMYPFDVQTCQLIIRSTLGARSVKLNTSGVNFLGNRRLLEYYLDEVESENSESRGKSEVRVYIKFVNLYNYYISGTYVPTTLLMTITYLTFYFTLEDFTDRIMVSLTALLVLAALFLQTNQSMPRTAYLKLVDVWFVFCIAMDFIIVVMLVVINYLRENCYHTVTPKDLGSTKNGIPLSKNFRKNPHFPWVINTLSRIIIPLGFFFFTLGYLVYTVNNWEG
;
A
#
# COMPACT_ATOMS: atom_id res chain seq x y z
N MET A 1 48.79 25.29 12.63
CA MET A 1 47.93 26.42 13.02
C MET A 1 46.66 25.89 13.69
N THR A 2 46.18 26.56 14.73
CA THR A 2 44.93 26.15 15.37
C THR A 2 44.03 27.37 15.59
N ILE A 3 42.72 27.20 15.25
CA ILE A 3 41.69 28.22 15.51
C ILE A 3 40.65 27.62 16.42
N CYS A 4 40.40 28.27 17.58
CA CYS A 4 39.38 27.86 18.56
C CYS A 4 38.45 29.05 18.84
N MET A 5 37.13 28.74 18.99
CA MET A 5 36.13 29.73 19.38
C MET A 5 34.86 29.08 19.89
N TYR A 6 34.05 29.88 20.55
CA TYR A 6 32.67 29.54 20.88
C TYR A 6 31.74 30.39 20.00
N LEU A 7 30.75 29.72 19.41
CA LEU A 7 29.85 30.30 18.42
C LEU A 7 28.41 30.05 18.82
N LYS A 8 27.54 31.07 18.70
CA LYS A 8 26.10 30.91 18.88
C LYS A 8 25.37 31.66 17.80
N THR A 9 24.76 30.92 16.88
CA THR A 9 23.92 31.52 15.85
C THR A 9 22.57 31.87 16.44
N LEU A 10 22.14 33.12 16.29
CA LEU A 10 20.83 33.58 16.74
C LEU A 10 19.79 33.45 15.62
N ARG A 11 20.16 33.68 14.37
CA ARG A 11 19.30 33.58 13.20
C ARG A 11 20.15 33.27 11.98
N ALA A 12 19.72 32.27 11.17
CA ALA A 12 20.40 31.97 9.93
C ALA A 12 20.02 32.96 8.83
N ARG A 13 20.83 33.05 7.78
CA ARG A 13 20.54 33.88 6.58
C ARG A 13 20.23 33.00 5.38
N LYS A 14 19.46 33.55 4.44
CA LYS A 14 19.20 32.91 3.10
C LYS A 14 20.39 33.17 2.16
N SER A 15 21.58 33.26 2.66
CA SER A 15 22.84 33.48 1.97
C SER A 15 23.97 32.84 2.79
N TYR A 16 25.17 33.34 2.72
CA TYR A 16 26.28 32.84 3.56
C TYR A 16 26.31 33.54 4.90
N ASP A 17 26.41 32.75 5.98
CA ASP A 17 26.75 33.26 7.33
C ASP A 17 28.24 33.09 7.53
N SER A 18 29.00 34.18 7.30
CA SER A 18 30.46 34.20 7.37
C SER A 18 30.95 34.39 8.80
N ILE A 19 31.67 33.43 9.34
CA ILE A 19 32.18 33.46 10.71
C ILE A 19 33.57 34.05 10.76
N VAL A 20 34.45 33.59 9.87
CA VAL A 20 35.84 33.94 9.78
C VAL A 20 36.21 34.18 8.32
N SER A 21 36.78 35.28 8.01
CA SER A 21 37.38 35.60 6.71
C SER A 21 38.78 36.15 6.90
N TYR A 22 39.79 35.58 6.26
CA TYR A 22 41.13 36.08 6.17
C TYR A 22 41.51 36.34 4.74
N ALA A 23 41.80 37.58 4.40
CA ALA A 23 42.13 38.02 3.04
C ALA A 23 43.55 38.63 3.01
N VAL A 24 44.26 38.35 1.93
CA VAL A 24 45.55 39.00 1.59
C VAL A 24 45.40 39.73 0.28
N GLU A 25 46.27 40.67 -0.01
CA GLU A 25 46.21 41.51 -1.25
C GLU A 25 46.10 40.71 -2.54
N SER A 26 46.67 39.51 -2.57
CA SER A 26 46.65 38.63 -3.73
C SER A 26 45.51 37.57 -3.73
N ASN A 27 44.75 37.43 -2.61
CA ASN A 27 43.70 36.45 -2.43
C ASN A 27 42.73 36.84 -1.33
N PHE A 28 41.49 37.18 -1.66
CA PHE A 28 40.47 37.58 -0.70
C PHE A 28 39.84 36.40 0.07
N ASN A 29 40.01 35.17 -0.42
CA ASN A 29 39.55 33.93 0.24
C ASN A 29 40.76 33.06 0.67
N GLU A 30 41.74 33.65 1.36
CA GLU A 30 42.88 32.89 1.87
C GLU A 30 42.41 31.88 2.91
N ILE A 31 41.53 32.25 3.86
CA ILE A 31 40.80 31.38 4.77
C ILE A 31 39.38 31.91 4.89
N TYR A 32 38.42 31.06 4.69
CA TYR A 32 37.01 31.35 4.91
C TYR A 32 36.37 30.22 5.73
N MET A 33 35.56 30.59 6.73
CA MET A 33 34.73 29.66 7.53
C MET A 33 33.33 30.22 7.65
N GLY A 34 32.32 29.41 7.40
CA GLY A 34 30.94 29.86 7.47
C GLY A 34 29.91 28.76 7.28
N PHE A 35 28.66 29.20 7.17
CA PHE A 35 27.51 28.32 6.88
C PHE A 35 26.92 28.70 5.52
N PRO A 36 27.00 27.83 4.49
CA PRO A 36 26.42 28.10 3.19
C PRO A 36 24.90 27.89 3.18
N PHE A 37 24.20 28.61 2.31
CA PHE A 37 22.78 28.38 1.99
C PHE A 37 22.67 27.43 0.80
N PRO A 38 21.64 26.57 0.68
CA PRO A 38 20.43 26.50 1.51
C PRO A 38 20.52 25.52 2.69
N SER A 39 21.65 24.89 2.91
CA SER A 39 21.76 23.82 3.88
C SER A 39 21.71 24.29 5.33
N GLY A 40 21.85 25.60 5.61
CA GLY A 40 21.73 26.28 6.93
C GLY A 40 22.41 25.60 8.13
N MET A 41 22.91 24.39 7.88
CA MET A 41 23.43 23.45 8.87
C MET A 41 24.69 22.73 8.39
N MET A 42 25.28 23.22 7.33
CA MET A 42 26.59 22.77 6.88
C MET A 42 27.62 23.79 7.32
N PHE A 43 28.61 23.36 8.09
CA PHE A 43 29.80 24.19 8.36
C PHE A 43 30.81 23.87 7.27
N GLU A 44 31.36 24.93 6.64
CA GLU A 44 32.40 24.85 5.61
C GLU A 44 33.62 25.64 5.99
N MET A 45 34.77 25.12 5.64
CA MET A 45 36.04 25.83 5.67
C MET A 45 36.69 25.75 4.29
N TRP A 46 37.02 26.89 3.76
CA TRP A 46 37.73 27.05 2.50
C TRP A 46 39.10 27.65 2.72
N TRP A 47 40.04 27.27 1.90
CA TRP A 47 41.39 27.78 1.88
C TRP A 47 41.90 27.88 0.45
N ASP A 48 42.38 29.07 0.07
CA ASP A 48 42.86 29.36 -1.32
C ASP A 48 41.82 28.87 -2.36
N PHE A 49 40.52 29.21 -2.16
CA PHE A 49 39.37 28.80 -3.00
C PHE A 49 39.12 27.29 -3.04
N ALA A 50 39.79 26.47 -2.26
CA ALA A 50 39.52 25.05 -2.19
C ALA A 50 38.81 24.67 -0.89
N LEU A 51 37.79 23.83 -0.99
CA LEU A 51 37.06 23.29 0.17
C LEU A 51 37.97 22.35 0.96
N VAL A 52 38.24 22.71 2.20
CA VAL A 52 39.07 21.94 3.13
C VAL A 52 38.21 20.97 3.94
N CYS A 53 37.10 21.45 4.46
CA CYS A 53 36.22 20.66 5.29
C CYS A 53 34.77 21.07 5.09
N GLN A 54 33.88 20.09 5.09
CA GLN A 54 32.43 20.29 5.08
C GLN A 54 31.82 19.29 6.05
N ILE A 55 31.10 19.75 7.05
CA ILE A 55 30.45 18.92 8.03
C ILE A 55 28.99 19.32 8.21
N HIS A 56 28.13 18.30 8.41
CA HIS A 56 26.75 18.55 8.79
C HIS A 56 26.67 18.84 10.29
N VAL A 57 26.20 20.02 10.63
CA VAL A 57 26.02 20.47 12.00
C VAL A 57 24.54 20.35 12.33
N PRO A 58 24.15 19.62 13.41
CA PRO A 58 22.75 19.53 13.80
C PRO A 58 22.18 20.94 14.06
N ASN A 59 20.89 21.12 13.68
CA ASN A 59 20.16 22.36 13.91
C ASN A 59 20.37 22.93 15.33
N GLY A 60 21.04 24.04 15.46
CA GLY A 60 21.47 24.55 16.74
C GLY A 60 21.39 26.06 16.88
N LEU A 61 20.35 26.71 16.32
CA LEU A 61 20.09 28.11 16.63
C LEU A 61 19.91 28.28 18.15
N HIS A 62 20.43 29.38 18.68
CA HIS A 62 20.44 29.72 20.11
C HIS A 62 21.24 28.76 21.00
N GLN A 63 22.05 27.85 20.43
CA GLN A 63 22.96 26.99 21.19
C GLN A 63 24.41 27.43 21.02
N TRP A 64 25.21 27.23 22.04
CA TRP A 64 26.65 27.48 21.98
C TRP A 64 27.34 26.28 21.32
N TRP A 65 28.04 26.53 20.23
CA TRP A 65 28.94 25.60 19.59
C TRP A 65 30.36 25.91 20.05
N ARG A 66 31.10 24.91 20.41
CA ARG A 66 32.45 25.00 20.90
C ARG A 66 33.32 24.20 19.96
N PHE A 67 34.20 24.86 19.28
CA PHE A 67 35.05 24.14 18.33
C PHE A 67 36.49 24.63 18.31
N CYS A 68 37.41 23.67 17.94
CA CYS A 68 38.79 23.94 17.59
C CYS A 68 39.09 23.21 16.27
N ILE A 69 39.63 23.93 15.30
CA ILE A 69 40.17 23.33 14.07
C ILE A 69 41.69 23.42 14.08
N LEU A 70 42.33 22.31 13.89
CA LEU A 70 43.77 22.12 13.79
C LEU A 70 44.11 21.86 12.32
N LEU A 71 45.01 22.70 11.75
CA LEU A 71 45.49 22.59 10.39
C LEU A 71 46.96 22.19 10.40
N ASP A 72 47.23 20.92 10.14
CA ASP A 72 48.58 20.39 10.02
C ASP A 72 49.03 20.48 8.57
N MET A 73 49.98 21.39 8.32
CA MET A 73 50.49 21.66 7.00
C MET A 73 51.60 20.66 6.58
N GLU A 74 52.26 20.03 7.54
CA GLU A 74 53.32 19.04 7.27
C GLU A 74 52.67 17.71 6.88
N GLU A 75 51.71 17.25 7.66
CA GLU A 75 50.98 15.99 7.38
C GLU A 75 49.81 16.20 6.40
N LYS A 76 49.48 17.42 6.01
CA LYS A 76 48.35 17.79 5.13
C LYS A 76 47.03 17.24 5.62
N MET A 77 46.74 17.38 6.89
CA MET A 77 45.52 16.95 7.52
C MET A 77 44.89 18.04 8.36
N TYR A 78 43.56 18.04 8.44
CA TYR A 78 42.85 18.81 9.45
C TYR A 78 42.22 17.90 10.48
N VAL A 79 42.09 18.41 11.71
CA VAL A 79 41.27 17.79 12.77
C VAL A 79 40.39 18.87 13.35
N LEU A 80 39.09 18.66 13.31
CA LEU A 80 38.07 19.54 13.84
C LEU A 80 37.42 18.91 15.07
N TYR A 81 37.55 19.51 16.19
CA TYR A 81 36.83 19.20 17.41
C TYR A 81 35.61 20.10 17.49
N TRP A 82 34.41 19.49 17.47
CA TRP A 82 33.13 20.21 17.48
C TRP A 82 32.27 19.68 18.60
N ASN A 83 32.15 20.41 19.70
CA ASN A 83 31.54 19.93 20.95
C ASN A 83 32.12 18.53 21.34
N ASN A 84 31.31 17.47 21.25
CA ASN A 84 31.71 16.10 21.59
C ASN A 84 32.08 15.24 20.38
N GLN A 85 32.14 15.83 19.19
CA GLN A 85 32.43 15.14 17.94
C GLN A 85 33.83 15.53 17.43
N ILE A 86 34.47 14.60 16.72
CA ILE A 86 35.78 14.80 16.10
C ILE A 86 35.67 14.45 14.64
N TYR A 87 36.06 15.36 13.78
CA TYR A 87 36.12 15.19 12.33
C TYR A 87 37.58 15.34 11.89
N SER A 88 38.00 14.57 10.88
CA SER A 88 39.34 14.72 10.33
C SER A 88 39.33 14.36 8.83
N GLY A 89 40.25 14.98 8.10
CA GLY A 89 40.37 14.74 6.68
C GLY A 89 41.68 15.29 6.12
N ALA A 90 41.90 15.00 4.83
CA ALA A 90 43.09 15.48 4.12
C ALA A 90 42.92 16.91 3.63
N ILE A 91 43.97 17.74 3.70
CA ILE A 91 44.06 19.06 3.12
C ILE A 91 44.65 18.92 1.71
N THR A 92 43.86 19.28 0.70
CA THR A 92 44.22 19.16 -0.72
C THR A 92 44.96 20.39 -1.25
N VAL A 93 45.04 21.45 -0.45
CA VAL A 93 45.63 22.73 -0.88
C VAL A 93 47.16 22.63 -0.88
N PRO A 94 47.85 23.01 -1.94
CA PRO A 94 49.29 22.90 -2.03
C PRO A 94 50.07 24.00 -1.33
N ASN A 95 49.46 25.13 -1.04
CA ASN A 95 50.15 26.36 -0.58
C ASN A 95 50.18 26.52 0.92
N LYS A 96 51.15 27.22 1.45
CA LYS A 96 51.14 27.72 2.84
C LYS A 96 50.27 28.96 2.96
N ILE A 97 49.67 29.18 4.13
CA ILE A 97 48.91 30.38 4.41
C ILE A 97 49.82 31.61 4.24
N ARG A 98 49.35 32.55 3.42
CA ARG A 98 50.09 33.78 3.16
C ARG A 98 49.99 34.76 4.35
N SER A 99 51.07 35.41 4.68
CA SER A 99 51.07 36.40 5.78
C SER A 99 50.78 37.81 5.25
N GLY A 100 50.49 38.77 6.16
CA GLY A 100 50.29 40.20 5.84
C GLY A 100 48.87 40.55 5.44
N GLY A 101 47.90 39.69 5.72
CA GLY A 101 46.47 39.92 5.40
C GLY A 101 45.70 40.53 6.58
N VAL A 102 44.40 40.72 6.34
CA VAL A 102 43.41 41.19 7.33
C VAL A 102 42.49 40.07 7.71
N PHE A 103 42.29 39.93 9.04
CA PHE A 103 41.44 38.91 9.63
C PHE A 103 40.13 39.56 10.11
N ILE A 104 38.99 39.06 9.66
CA ILE A 104 37.67 39.60 10.01
C ILE A 104 36.81 38.46 10.58
N LEU A 105 36.09 38.80 11.67
CA LEU A 105 35.09 37.93 12.26
C LEU A 105 33.68 38.44 12.01
N GLY A 106 32.78 37.57 11.63
CA GLY A 106 31.37 37.86 11.43
C GLY A 106 31.01 38.47 10.08
N GLN A 107 31.98 38.58 9.14
CA GLN A 107 31.74 39.12 7.80
C GLN A 107 32.71 38.50 6.80
N ASP A 108 32.31 38.39 5.53
CA ASP A 108 33.16 37.99 4.43
C ASP A 108 33.83 39.19 3.78
N GLN A 109 35.01 38.95 3.20
CA GLN A 109 35.80 39.92 2.48
C GLN A 109 35.86 39.51 1.00
N ASP A 110 35.30 40.31 0.09
CA ASP A 110 35.45 40.12 -1.35
C ASP A 110 36.68 40.93 -1.89
N ASP A 111 37.32 41.73 -1.00
CA ASP A 111 38.56 42.42 -1.22
C ASP A 111 39.25 42.58 0.14
N MET A 112 40.57 42.75 0.16
CA MET A 112 41.31 42.91 1.43
C MET A 112 40.79 44.11 2.22
N ASN A 113 40.21 43.88 3.39
CA ASN A 113 39.53 44.85 4.25
C ASN A 113 38.39 45.60 3.54
N GLY A 114 37.64 44.90 2.62
CA GLY A 114 36.57 45.52 1.84
C GLY A 114 35.65 44.53 1.19
N GLY A 115 34.79 45.06 0.29
CA GLY A 115 33.83 44.24 -0.41
C GLY A 115 32.68 43.68 0.42
N PHE A 116 32.40 44.30 1.58
CA PHE A 116 31.43 43.74 2.54
C PHE A 116 29.98 43.76 2.03
N ALA A 117 29.32 42.65 2.10
CA ALA A 117 27.89 42.50 1.78
C ALA A 117 27.08 42.15 3.03
N THR A 118 25.99 42.87 3.26
CA THR A 118 25.11 42.59 4.43
C THR A 118 24.50 41.20 4.36
N SER A 119 24.42 40.62 3.16
CA SER A 119 23.93 39.24 2.92
C SER A 119 24.89 38.16 3.40
N GLN A 120 26.18 38.53 3.64
CA GLN A 120 27.23 37.59 4.05
C GLN A 120 27.63 37.76 5.52
N SER A 121 26.94 38.63 6.29
CA SER A 121 27.25 38.86 7.69
C SER A 121 26.69 37.77 8.61
N PHE A 122 27.43 37.37 9.61
CA PHE A 122 27.00 36.46 10.66
C PHE A 122 26.01 37.13 11.63
N ASN A 123 24.91 36.43 11.95
CA ASN A 123 23.95 36.90 12.94
C ASN A 123 24.02 36.00 14.18
N GLY A 124 24.84 36.39 15.12
CA GLY A 124 25.10 35.58 16.32
C GLY A 124 26.11 36.19 17.29
N LEU A 125 26.61 35.33 18.14
CA LEU A 125 27.62 35.67 19.15
C LEU A 125 28.87 34.84 18.87
N ILE A 126 30.04 35.48 18.94
CA ILE A 126 31.36 34.86 18.88
C ILE A 126 32.03 35.13 20.22
N ALA A 127 32.51 34.12 20.90
CA ALA A 127 33.18 34.29 22.21
C ALA A 127 34.50 33.50 22.24
N ASP A 128 35.43 33.99 23.05
CA ASP A 128 36.73 33.36 23.35
C ASP A 128 37.48 32.90 22.07
N PHE A 129 37.51 33.78 21.05
CA PHE A 129 38.26 33.51 19.81
C PHE A 129 39.76 33.44 20.12
N GLN A 130 40.43 32.40 19.61
CA GLN A 130 41.87 32.19 19.81
C GLN A 130 42.47 31.59 18.52
N LEU A 131 43.52 32.24 18.04
CA LEU A 131 44.34 31.77 16.93
C LEU A 131 45.76 31.47 17.45
N PHE A 132 46.23 30.26 17.19
CA PHE A 132 47.58 29.80 17.52
C PHE A 132 48.39 29.53 16.24
N ASP A 133 49.66 29.90 16.22
CA ASP A 133 50.58 29.56 15.15
C ASP A 133 51.12 28.13 15.25
N VAL A 134 50.75 27.42 16.30
CA VAL A 134 51.14 26.03 16.55
C VAL A 134 49.91 25.09 16.56
N LEU A 135 50.15 23.82 16.43
CA LEU A 135 49.11 22.79 16.65
C LEU A 135 48.93 22.54 18.14
N LEU A 136 47.74 22.73 18.63
CA LEU A 136 47.38 22.25 19.98
C LEU A 136 47.40 20.73 20.05
N SER A 137 47.84 20.22 21.20
CA SER A 137 47.68 18.78 21.46
C SER A 137 46.18 18.39 21.51
N LYS A 138 45.91 17.13 21.31
CA LYS A 138 44.54 16.59 21.43
C LYS A 138 43.88 16.93 22.77
N ASN A 139 44.64 16.86 23.86
CA ASN A 139 44.14 17.15 25.19
C ASN A 139 43.82 18.66 25.38
N GLU A 140 44.66 19.53 24.86
CA GLU A 140 44.42 20.98 24.93
C GLU A 140 43.20 21.40 24.12
N ALA A 141 43.03 20.81 22.90
CA ALA A 141 41.85 21.07 22.09
C ALA A 141 40.56 20.53 22.74
N LEU A 142 40.61 19.33 23.33
CA LEU A 142 39.47 18.75 24.06
C LEU A 142 39.16 19.53 25.34
N ASP A 143 40.18 20.00 26.08
CA ASP A 143 39.96 20.82 27.28
C ASP A 143 39.30 22.16 26.91
N TYR A 144 39.62 22.71 25.72
CA TYR A 144 38.97 23.92 25.22
C TYR A 144 37.47 23.66 24.92
N VAL A 145 37.13 22.64 24.12
CA VAL A 145 35.72 22.38 23.74
C VAL A 145 34.90 21.86 24.91
N HIS A 146 35.52 21.26 25.91
CA HIS A 146 34.86 20.82 27.14
C HIS A 146 34.83 21.87 28.25
N CYS A 147 35.33 23.11 28.00
CA CYS A 147 35.37 24.19 28.96
C CYS A 147 36.13 23.89 30.27
N LYS A 148 37.15 23.08 30.18
CA LYS A 148 38.00 22.78 31.35
C LYS A 148 39.04 23.87 31.54
N SER A 149 39.51 24.03 32.79
CA SER A 149 40.59 24.98 33.11
C SER A 149 41.83 24.69 32.28
N ARG A 150 42.36 25.68 31.60
CA ARG A 150 43.53 25.55 30.72
C ARG A 150 44.81 25.72 31.56
N ASN A 151 45.65 24.72 31.47
CA ASN A 151 47.02 24.76 32.02
C ASN A 151 48.08 24.91 30.92
N SER A 152 47.69 25.39 29.71
CA SER A 152 48.64 25.52 28.62
C SER A 152 49.48 26.78 28.77
N ASN A 153 50.80 26.63 28.63
CA ASN A 153 51.74 27.76 28.52
C ASN A 153 51.73 28.42 27.14
N LEU A 154 50.88 27.93 26.23
CA LEU A 154 50.76 28.42 24.86
C LEU A 154 49.91 29.68 24.87
N LYS A 155 50.49 30.76 24.31
CA LYS A 155 49.77 32.01 24.10
C LYS A 155 49.25 32.07 22.67
N PRO A 156 47.97 32.40 22.44
CA PRO A 156 47.46 32.69 21.12
C PRO A 156 48.14 33.92 20.52
N ILE A 157 48.28 33.99 19.23
CA ILE A 157 48.78 35.17 18.50
C ILE A 157 47.69 36.25 18.34
N ILE A 158 46.44 35.79 18.29
CA ILE A 158 45.25 36.67 18.26
C ILE A 158 44.22 36.09 19.24
N ASP A 159 43.66 36.91 20.11
CA ASP A 159 42.57 36.52 21.02
C ASP A 159 41.69 37.73 21.40
N PHE A 160 40.71 37.49 22.26
CA PHE A 160 39.81 38.50 22.82
C PHE A 160 40.29 39.09 24.17
N SER A 161 41.52 38.83 24.58
CA SER A 161 42.02 39.35 25.88
C SER A 161 42.18 40.86 25.91
N ASP A 162 42.50 41.50 24.77
CA ASP A 162 42.65 42.94 24.61
C ASP A 162 41.88 43.47 23.38
N ILE A 163 40.55 43.41 23.43
CA ILE A 163 39.68 43.81 22.30
C ILE A 163 39.87 45.27 21.99
N ALA A 164 40.09 46.13 22.96
CA ALA A 164 40.16 47.56 22.76
C ALA A 164 41.38 48.03 21.93
N ASN A 165 42.50 47.30 22.01
CA ASN A 165 43.73 47.66 21.29
C ASN A 165 44.03 46.78 20.08
N GLN A 166 43.49 45.57 20.03
CA GLN A 166 43.81 44.63 18.97
C GLN A 166 42.72 44.54 17.91
N TRP A 167 41.48 44.95 18.19
CA TRP A 167 40.36 44.82 17.30
C TRP A 167 39.70 46.13 16.94
N THR A 168 39.35 46.28 15.68
CA THR A 168 38.48 47.36 15.22
C THR A 168 37.06 46.85 15.09
N LEU A 169 36.10 47.51 15.77
CA LEU A 169 34.69 47.13 15.71
C LEU A 169 33.99 47.97 14.65
N GLU A 170 33.34 47.30 13.68
CA GLU A 170 32.59 47.95 12.63
C GLU A 170 31.14 47.44 12.57
N GLY A 171 30.21 48.34 12.22
CA GLY A 171 28.79 48.01 12.14
C GLY A 171 28.09 47.90 13.50
N SER A 172 27.03 47.10 13.59
CA SER A 172 26.20 46.88 14.78
C SER A 172 26.76 45.77 15.67
N VAL A 173 28.00 45.98 16.18
CA VAL A 173 28.66 44.99 17.05
C VAL A 173 28.64 45.48 18.48
N GLU A 174 28.23 44.62 19.40
CA GLU A 174 28.28 44.89 20.85
C GLU A 174 29.27 43.95 21.53
N VAL A 175 30.06 44.51 22.46
CA VAL A 175 31.00 43.73 23.27
C VAL A 175 30.44 43.58 24.67
N SER A 176 30.29 42.33 25.13
CA SER A 176 29.84 42.01 26.48
C SER A 176 30.69 40.92 27.13
N GLN A 177 30.75 40.92 28.46
CA GLN A 177 31.39 39.83 29.19
C GLN A 177 30.38 38.80 29.60
N ILE A 178 30.61 37.57 29.19
CA ILE A 178 29.77 36.43 29.53
C ILE A 178 30.58 35.46 30.39
N PRO A 179 30.06 34.98 31.53
CA PRO A 179 30.73 33.97 32.33
C PRO A 179 30.92 32.68 31.51
N LEU A 180 32.07 32.04 31.62
CA LEU A 180 32.36 30.78 30.92
C LEU A 180 31.31 29.68 31.29
N THR A 181 30.79 29.74 32.52
CA THR A 181 29.70 28.88 32.97
C THR A 181 28.45 28.95 32.09
N ASP A 182 28.12 30.10 31.52
CA ASP A 182 26.91 30.29 30.70
C ASP A 182 27.09 29.75 29.25
N ILE A 183 28.37 29.74 28.82
CA ILE A 183 28.72 29.11 27.51
C ILE A 183 28.78 27.59 27.64
N CYS A 184 29.23 27.11 28.79
CA CYS A 184 29.62 25.73 29.05
C CYS A 184 28.54 24.89 29.73
N LYS A 185 27.57 25.50 30.36
CA LYS A 185 26.39 24.79 30.87
C LYS A 185 25.63 24.20 29.68
N ILE A 186 25.40 22.89 29.70
CA ILE A 186 24.31 22.28 28.95
C ILE A 186 23.08 23.05 29.46
N LYS A 187 22.41 23.81 28.57
CA LYS A 187 21.26 24.62 28.96
C LYS A 187 20.27 23.75 29.72
N ASP A 188 20.06 24.05 31.01
CA ASP A 188 18.85 23.59 31.68
C ASP A 188 17.66 24.03 30.83
N GLY A 189 16.90 23.13 30.20
CA GLY A 189 15.85 23.34 29.23
C GLY A 189 15.22 24.73 29.10
N ILE A 190 14.65 25.03 27.97
CA ILE A 190 13.90 26.29 27.77
C ILE A 190 12.56 26.13 28.49
N LEU A 191 12.21 27.14 29.32
CA LEU A 191 10.88 27.23 29.93
C LEU A 191 10.00 28.12 29.06
N THR A 192 8.77 27.71 28.84
CA THR A 192 7.78 28.48 28.08
C THR A 192 6.45 28.43 28.80
N MET A 193 5.83 29.59 28.98
CA MET A 193 4.58 29.72 29.68
C MET A 193 3.40 29.78 28.73
N PHE A 194 2.32 29.14 29.18
CA PHE A 194 1.01 29.13 28.56
C PHE A 194 -0.02 29.62 29.58
N PRO A 195 -0.43 30.90 29.51
CA PRO A 195 -1.10 31.59 30.62
C PRO A 195 -2.59 31.24 30.79
N GLU A 196 -3.18 30.50 29.85
CA GLU A 196 -4.58 30.12 29.99
C GLU A 196 -4.73 28.94 30.96
N PRO A 197 -5.68 29.07 31.92
CA PRO A 197 -5.98 27.96 32.83
C PRO A 197 -6.45 26.73 32.10
N ARG A 198 -5.93 25.57 32.48
CA ARG A 198 -6.24 24.24 31.94
C ARG A 198 -6.22 23.16 32.99
N LEU A 199 -6.91 22.09 32.73
CA LEU A 199 -6.77 20.87 33.53
C LEU A 199 -5.37 20.27 33.37
N PHE A 200 -4.95 19.47 34.32
CA PHE A 200 -3.64 18.82 34.27
C PHE A 200 -3.41 17.97 33.00
N SER A 201 -4.42 17.20 32.57
CA SER A 201 -4.34 16.39 31.36
C SER A 201 -4.19 17.21 30.09
N GLU A 202 -4.90 18.34 30.00
CA GLU A 202 -4.79 19.27 28.86
C GLU A 202 -3.41 19.93 28.82
N SER A 203 -2.89 20.29 30.02
CA SER A 203 -1.54 20.84 30.18
C SER A 203 -0.47 19.84 29.75
N ALA A 204 -0.64 18.57 30.13
CA ALA A 204 0.30 17.51 29.75
C ALA A 204 0.29 17.29 28.22
N THR A 205 -0.90 17.21 27.62
CA THR A 205 -1.07 17.07 26.17
C THR A 205 -0.47 18.27 25.43
N LEU A 206 -0.72 19.49 25.89
CA LEU A 206 -0.16 20.71 25.29
C LEU A 206 1.38 20.68 25.27
N CYS A 207 2.01 20.41 26.42
CA CYS A 207 3.46 20.32 26.48
C CYS A 207 3.99 19.19 25.60
N HIS A 208 3.32 18.04 25.61
CA HIS A 208 3.72 16.89 24.80
C HIS A 208 3.64 17.20 23.29
N ASN A 209 2.58 17.86 22.85
CA ASN A 209 2.40 18.26 21.45
C ASN A 209 3.48 19.24 20.96
N PHE A 210 4.10 19.99 21.89
CA PHE A 210 5.27 20.81 21.61
C PHE A 210 6.61 20.08 21.88
N GLU A 211 6.65 18.78 22.04
CA GLU A 211 7.85 17.98 22.39
C GLU A 211 8.49 18.39 23.75
N GLY A 212 7.71 18.95 24.62
CA GLY A 212 8.10 19.32 25.97
C GLY A 212 7.43 18.50 27.06
N SER A 213 7.67 18.84 28.29
CA SER A 213 7.05 18.27 29.48
C SER A 213 6.56 19.36 30.42
N ILE A 214 5.52 19.08 31.22
CA ILE A 214 5.17 20.01 32.30
C ILE A 214 6.37 20.13 33.25
N VAL A 215 6.68 21.34 33.64
CA VAL A 215 7.82 21.60 34.54
C VAL A 215 7.69 20.80 35.82
N ALA A 216 8.75 20.10 36.22
CA ALA A 216 8.80 19.28 37.43
C ALA A 216 10.19 19.38 38.05
N PRO A 217 10.43 20.35 39.00
CA PRO A 217 11.74 20.55 39.61
C PRO A 217 12.24 19.33 40.36
N THR A 218 13.48 18.93 40.10
CA THR A 218 14.17 17.81 40.75
C THR A 218 15.15 18.23 41.85
N SER A 219 15.34 19.54 42.02
CA SER A 219 16.23 20.12 43.01
C SER A 219 15.73 21.48 43.49
N SER A 220 16.26 21.95 44.62
CA SER A 220 16.00 23.30 45.15
C SER A 220 16.49 24.41 44.20
N GLU A 221 17.55 24.17 43.45
CA GLU A 221 18.07 25.13 42.48
C GLU A 221 17.12 25.28 41.30
N GLU A 222 16.65 24.15 40.77
CA GLU A 222 15.67 24.12 39.69
C GLU A 222 14.32 24.72 40.10
N ASN A 223 13.91 24.46 41.36
CA ASN A 223 12.70 25.07 41.93
C ASN A 223 12.82 26.61 41.98
N ARG A 224 13.97 27.16 42.38
CA ARG A 224 14.21 28.61 42.36
C ARG A 224 14.23 29.19 40.94
N ARG A 225 14.76 28.46 39.99
CA ARG A 225 14.78 28.88 38.59
C ARG A 225 13.35 28.98 38.04
N VAL A 226 12.50 27.95 38.27
CA VAL A 226 11.08 27.98 37.89
C VAL A 226 10.39 29.16 38.56
N LEU A 227 10.63 29.39 39.83
CA LEU A 227 10.07 30.52 40.57
C LEU A 227 10.44 31.87 39.93
N SER A 228 11.73 32.11 39.66
CA SER A 228 12.19 33.35 39.01
C SER A 228 11.58 33.54 37.61
N TYR A 229 11.32 32.46 36.88
CA TYR A 229 10.69 32.50 35.57
C TYR A 229 9.19 32.83 35.65
N VAL A 230 8.49 32.27 36.62
CA VAL A 230 7.03 32.44 36.76
C VAL A 230 6.64 33.77 37.40
N THR A 231 7.50 34.31 38.30
CA THR A 231 7.25 35.53 39.08
C THR A 231 6.74 36.71 38.23
N PRO A 232 7.30 37.04 37.05
CA PRO A 232 6.82 38.17 36.24
C PRO A 232 5.39 37.95 35.64
N HIS A 233 4.89 36.71 35.69
CA HIS A 233 3.61 36.32 35.04
C HIS A 233 2.51 35.99 36.04
N ILE A 234 2.73 36.25 37.33
CA ILE A 234 1.81 35.87 38.43
C ILE A 234 0.41 36.44 38.23
N ASP A 235 0.29 37.71 37.83
CA ASP A 235 -1.00 38.39 37.73
C ASP A 235 -1.91 37.83 36.69
N GLN A 236 -1.37 37.09 35.74
CA GLN A 236 -2.14 36.47 34.65
C GLN A 236 -2.63 35.05 34.99
N CYS A 237 -1.95 34.38 35.92
CA CYS A 237 -2.18 32.97 36.26
C CYS A 237 -2.72 32.72 37.66
N LYS A 238 -2.74 33.71 38.50
CA LYS A 238 -3.11 33.57 39.91
C LYS A 238 -4.60 33.34 40.05
N ASP A 239 -5.00 32.17 40.57
CA ASP A 239 -6.39 31.92 40.97
C ASP A 239 -6.72 32.66 42.29
N GLY A 240 -7.97 32.60 42.74
CA GLY A 240 -8.43 33.23 43.99
C GLY A 240 -7.71 32.71 45.24
N ASN A 241 -7.04 31.53 45.14
CA ASN A 241 -6.33 30.87 46.26
C ASN A 241 -4.79 31.06 46.18
N GLY A 242 -4.29 31.76 45.15
CA GLY A 242 -2.86 31.97 44.93
C GLY A 242 -2.14 30.79 44.27
N ASN A 243 -2.85 29.86 43.70
CA ASN A 243 -2.30 28.79 42.85
C ASN A 243 -2.00 29.33 41.47
N ILE A 244 -0.92 28.84 40.82
CA ILE A 244 -0.41 29.48 39.60
C ILE A 244 -0.27 28.50 38.48
N ILE A 245 0.52 27.43 38.67
CA ILE A 245 0.87 26.49 37.60
C ILE A 245 0.75 25.06 38.05
N HIS A 246 0.49 24.16 37.10
CA HIS A 246 0.66 22.73 37.30
C HIS A 246 2.13 22.35 37.35
N LEU A 247 2.47 21.38 38.23
CA LEU A 247 3.74 20.68 38.21
C LEU A 247 3.57 19.30 37.62
N GLY A 248 4.54 18.85 36.80
CA GLY A 248 4.57 17.55 36.13
C GLY A 248 4.74 16.36 37.08
N ILE A 249 3.91 16.30 38.12
CA ILE A 249 3.96 15.31 39.20
C ILE A 249 2.56 14.77 39.41
N ARG A 250 2.47 13.44 39.45
CA ARG A 250 1.19 12.72 39.61
C ARG A 250 1.29 11.68 40.71
N GLY A 251 0.23 11.57 41.50
CA GLY A 251 0.06 10.52 42.51
C GLY A 251 -0.50 9.23 41.86
N ASP A 252 -0.09 8.10 42.39
CA ASP A 252 -0.59 6.79 42.04
C ASP A 252 -1.37 6.20 43.23
N GLN A 253 -2.62 5.87 43.01
CA GLN A 253 -3.56 5.39 44.01
C GLN A 253 -3.19 3.99 44.55
N GLU A 254 -2.60 3.14 43.70
CA GLU A 254 -2.24 1.78 44.10
C GLU A 254 -1.03 1.74 45.01
N THR A 255 -0.06 2.61 44.74
CA THR A 255 1.20 2.67 45.50
C THR A 255 1.22 3.73 46.58
N GLU A 256 0.20 4.61 46.64
CA GLU A 256 0.10 5.76 47.56
C GLU A 256 1.37 6.68 47.51
N LYS A 257 1.96 6.83 46.30
CA LYS A 257 3.19 7.61 46.09
C LYS A 257 3.04 8.57 44.92
N TYR A 258 3.91 9.60 44.93
CA TYR A 258 4.00 10.55 43.83
C TYR A 258 5.17 10.23 42.92
N TYR A 259 4.96 10.45 41.63
CA TYR A 259 5.90 10.19 40.54
C TYR A 259 6.02 11.39 39.62
N TYR A 260 7.20 11.58 39.03
CA TYR A 260 7.35 12.49 37.88
C TYR A 260 6.57 11.96 36.70
N TYR A 261 5.66 12.78 36.14
CA TYR A 261 4.68 12.34 35.12
C TYR A 261 5.32 11.75 33.87
N ASP A 262 6.39 12.44 33.35
CA ASP A 262 6.99 12.00 32.07
C ASP A 262 7.93 10.80 32.21
N SER A 263 8.66 10.69 33.34
CA SER A 263 9.65 9.63 33.52
C SER A 263 9.10 8.41 34.29
N ASN A 264 7.95 8.59 34.91
CA ASN A 264 7.35 7.61 35.85
C ASN A 264 8.31 7.19 36.99
N ASN A 265 9.32 8.03 37.28
CA ASN A 265 10.24 7.80 38.36
C ASN A 265 9.64 8.30 39.70
N PRO A 266 9.94 7.66 40.83
CA PRO A 266 9.48 8.14 42.13
C PRO A 266 9.96 9.56 42.42
N LEU A 267 9.12 10.36 43.07
CA LEU A 267 9.45 11.72 43.45
C LEU A 267 10.63 11.73 44.44
N THR A 268 11.73 12.41 44.04
CA THR A 268 12.96 12.49 44.85
C THR A 268 13.12 13.80 45.58
N TYR A 269 12.50 14.87 45.09
CA TYR A 269 12.52 16.20 45.65
C TYR A 269 11.10 16.75 45.74
N HIS A 270 10.80 17.43 46.86
CA HIS A 270 9.53 18.15 47.02
C HIS A 270 9.73 19.42 47.86
N ASN A 271 8.87 20.40 47.63
CA ASN A 271 8.82 21.64 48.44
C ASN A 271 7.43 21.76 49.10
N LEU A 272 6.94 20.66 49.68
CA LEU A 272 5.70 20.54 50.45
C LEU A 272 6.01 20.59 51.95
N PRO A 273 5.10 21.09 52.79
CA PRO A 273 5.21 20.99 54.25
C PRO A 273 5.18 19.54 54.74
N SER A 274 4.34 18.70 54.17
CA SER A 274 4.32 17.23 54.38
C SER A 274 4.01 16.56 53.04
N LEU A 275 4.50 15.32 52.84
CA LEU A 275 4.28 14.52 51.65
C LEU A 275 3.24 13.40 51.91
N ASP A 276 2.24 13.69 52.73
CA ASP A 276 1.17 12.71 52.97
C ASP A 276 0.29 12.52 51.73
N PHE A 277 0.01 11.26 51.37
CA PHE A 277 -0.82 10.97 50.22
C PHE A 277 -2.29 11.22 50.59
N LEU A 278 -3.00 12.05 49.82
CA LEU A 278 -4.38 12.40 50.02
C LEU A 278 -5.24 11.81 48.86
N GLU A 279 -6.26 11.04 49.19
CA GLU A 279 -7.12 10.29 48.27
C GLU A 279 -7.85 11.20 47.31
N GLU A 280 -7.87 12.27 47.07
CA GLU A 280 -8.52 13.07 46.02
C GLU A 280 -7.53 14.05 45.31
N LEU A 281 -6.31 14.12 45.82
CA LEU A 281 -5.32 15.13 45.40
C LEU A 281 -4.12 14.45 44.72
N TYR A 282 -4.32 14.01 43.48
CA TYR A 282 -3.30 13.26 42.73
C TYR A 282 -2.32 14.10 41.92
N CYS A 283 -2.55 15.41 41.83
CA CYS A 283 -1.67 16.31 41.08
C CYS A 283 -0.99 17.30 42.04
N MET A 284 0.02 18.00 41.54
CA MET A 284 0.72 19.05 42.28
C MET A 284 0.71 20.34 41.52
N GLY A 285 0.65 21.44 42.28
CA GLY A 285 0.72 22.79 41.76
C GLY A 285 1.72 23.64 42.52
N TYR A 286 2.04 24.77 41.93
CA TYR A 286 2.89 25.82 42.48
C TYR A 286 2.04 26.89 43.14
N GLN A 287 2.38 27.30 44.37
CA GLN A 287 1.66 28.31 45.13
C GLN A 287 2.52 29.59 45.28
N MET A 288 1.85 30.72 45.14
CA MET A 288 2.45 32.07 45.34
C MET A 288 1.56 32.92 46.22
N THR A 289 1.51 32.58 47.50
CA THR A 289 0.88 33.40 48.54
C THR A 289 1.97 34.08 49.37
N VAL A 290 1.67 35.23 50.00
CA VAL A 290 2.61 35.94 50.84
C VAL A 290 3.16 35.00 51.91
N GLY A 291 4.48 34.85 51.97
CA GLY A 291 5.17 33.94 52.89
C GLY A 291 5.27 32.48 52.47
N ASN A 292 4.66 32.10 51.29
CA ASN A 292 4.71 30.75 50.76
C ASN A 292 5.20 30.73 49.29
N GLU A 293 6.00 31.73 48.89
CA GLU A 293 6.48 31.81 47.50
C GLU A 293 7.33 30.60 47.16
N GLY A 294 6.94 29.94 46.04
CA GLY A 294 7.59 28.75 45.50
C GLY A 294 7.35 27.46 46.24
N ARG A 295 6.39 27.43 47.19
CA ARG A 295 5.92 26.18 47.80
C ARG A 295 4.99 25.42 46.89
N TRP A 296 4.99 24.11 47.04
CA TRP A 296 4.09 23.22 46.31
C TRP A 296 2.82 22.95 47.12
N TYR A 297 1.75 22.64 46.45
CA TYR A 297 0.51 22.14 47.07
C TYR A 297 -0.04 20.97 46.28
N GLN A 298 -0.82 20.17 46.94
CA GLN A 298 -1.53 19.04 46.32
C GLN A 298 -2.85 19.52 45.68
N SER A 299 -3.11 19.14 44.46
CA SER A 299 -4.23 19.63 43.64
C SER A 299 -5.06 18.48 43.04
N GLN A 300 -6.29 18.80 42.67
CA GLN A 300 -7.17 17.86 41.98
C GLN A 300 -6.90 17.88 40.47
N CYS A 301 -6.43 16.76 39.91
CA CYS A 301 -6.11 16.68 38.49
C CYS A 301 -7.29 16.99 37.55
N LYS A 302 -8.55 16.77 38.00
CA LYS A 302 -9.76 16.82 37.17
C LYS A 302 -10.56 18.11 37.32
N SER A 303 -10.27 18.92 38.31
CA SER A 303 -11.07 20.13 38.62
C SER A 303 -10.25 21.41 38.68
N ASP A 304 -8.98 21.30 39.04
CA ASP A 304 -8.15 22.49 39.17
C ASP A 304 -7.58 22.92 37.83
N GLU A 305 -7.97 24.10 37.38
CA GLU A 305 -7.51 24.69 36.13
C GLU A 305 -6.41 25.72 36.45
N LEU A 306 -5.18 25.45 36.02
CA LEU A 306 -4.03 26.28 36.26
C LEU A 306 -3.28 26.58 34.96
N CYS A 307 -2.43 27.63 34.97
CA CYS A 307 -1.52 27.88 33.88
C CYS A 307 -0.53 26.73 33.68
N THR A 308 0.02 26.64 32.50
CA THR A 308 1.00 25.59 32.15
C THR A 308 2.35 26.19 31.91
N VAL A 309 3.41 25.59 32.47
CA VAL A 309 4.80 25.87 32.08
C VAL A 309 5.39 24.60 31.52
N CYS A 310 5.75 24.63 30.25
CA CYS A 310 6.47 23.55 29.61
C CYS A 310 7.98 23.74 29.72
N SER A 311 8.68 22.63 29.96
CA SER A 311 10.14 22.54 29.94
C SER A 311 10.58 21.78 28.71
N PHE A 312 11.46 22.34 27.92
CA PHE A 312 12.02 21.77 26.71
C PHE A 312 13.50 21.43 26.95
N LYS A 313 13.86 20.16 26.96
CA LYS A 313 15.25 19.69 27.10
C LYS A 313 16.12 20.06 25.91
N ASN A 314 15.53 20.09 24.74
CA ASN A 314 16.17 20.44 23.47
C ASN A 314 15.40 21.59 22.80
N VAL A 315 16.01 22.20 21.80
CA VAL A 315 15.31 23.18 20.97
C VAL A 315 14.23 22.45 20.14
N THR A 316 12.99 22.85 20.32
CA THR A 316 11.86 22.31 19.58
C THR A 316 11.65 23.08 18.28
N TYR A 317 11.55 22.35 17.19
CA TYR A 317 11.28 22.90 15.87
C TYR A 317 9.82 22.73 15.49
N LEU A 318 9.17 23.88 15.24
CA LEU A 318 7.81 23.92 14.69
C LEU A 318 7.92 24.08 13.17
N LYS A 319 7.47 23.13 12.41
CA LYS A 319 7.46 23.14 10.94
C LYS A 319 6.11 23.64 10.44
N VAL A 320 6.11 24.34 9.30
CA VAL A 320 4.89 24.80 8.63
C VAL A 320 4.69 24.03 7.35
N ARG A 321 3.48 23.55 7.12
CA ARG A 321 3.07 22.84 5.90
C ARG A 321 1.96 23.62 5.22
N GLY A 322 1.88 23.46 3.89
CA GLY A 322 0.88 24.13 3.05
C GLY A 322 1.32 25.46 2.45
N LEU A 323 2.52 25.96 2.79
CA LEU A 323 3.15 27.09 2.09
C LEU A 323 3.66 26.64 0.72
N CYS A 324 3.54 27.51 -0.30
CA CYS A 324 4.12 27.25 -1.61
C CYS A 324 5.66 27.30 -1.58
N ALA A 325 6.30 26.79 -2.63
CA ALA A 325 7.76 26.75 -2.74
C ALA A 325 8.41 28.15 -2.74
N ASP A 326 7.69 29.15 -3.26
CA ASP A 326 8.17 30.53 -3.41
C ASP A 326 7.72 31.45 -2.25
N SER A 327 7.16 30.89 -1.18
CA SER A 327 6.73 31.67 -0.01
C SER A 327 7.88 32.43 0.62
N LEU A 328 7.62 33.66 1.04
CA LEU A 328 8.55 34.51 1.78
C LEU A 328 8.68 34.04 3.24
N PHE A 329 7.67 33.36 3.76
CA PHE A 329 7.68 32.87 5.14
C PHE A 329 8.64 31.69 5.31
N ASP A 330 9.20 31.61 6.51
CA ASP A 330 10.03 30.47 6.90
C ASP A 330 9.17 29.22 7.10
N GLN A 331 9.71 28.06 6.74
CA GLN A 331 9.06 26.77 6.94
C GLN A 331 9.37 26.13 8.29
N THR A 332 10.32 26.69 9.06
CA THR A 332 10.76 26.16 10.35
C THR A 332 10.88 27.27 11.35
N PHE A 333 10.34 27.07 12.53
CA PHE A 333 10.34 27.99 13.66
C PHE A 333 10.87 27.29 14.89
N LEU A 334 11.42 28.10 15.83
CA LEU A 334 11.91 27.66 17.13
C LEU A 334 11.14 28.38 18.24
N ILE A 335 10.83 27.65 19.30
CA ILE A 335 10.33 28.25 20.54
C ILE A 335 11.55 28.82 21.29
N ILE A 336 11.64 30.15 21.41
CA ILE A 336 12.79 30.80 22.07
C ILE A 336 12.46 31.42 23.41
N GLY A 337 11.20 31.37 23.82
CA GLY A 337 10.74 31.91 25.10
C GLY A 337 9.34 32.44 25.04
N THR A 338 9.06 33.47 25.84
CA THR A 338 7.76 34.12 26.00
C THR A 338 7.87 35.60 25.68
N LEU A 339 6.92 36.09 24.88
CA LEU A 339 6.73 37.50 24.60
C LEU A 339 5.26 37.84 24.93
N ASP A 340 5.04 38.90 25.70
CA ASP A 340 3.71 39.29 26.17
C ASP A 340 2.93 38.14 26.81
N SER A 341 3.68 37.33 27.58
CA SER A 341 3.16 36.15 28.31
C SER A 341 2.70 34.98 27.45
N LYS A 342 2.89 35.04 26.17
CA LYS A 342 2.62 33.92 25.26
C LYS A 342 3.90 33.39 24.61
N PRO A 343 3.92 32.15 24.16
CA PRO A 343 5.04 31.59 23.38
C PRO A 343 5.41 32.47 22.21
N TYR A 344 6.70 32.65 22.01
CA TYR A 344 7.25 33.38 20.87
C TYR A 344 8.05 32.42 20.01
N PHE A 345 7.68 32.36 18.71
CA PHE A 345 8.30 31.48 17.76
C PHE A 345 9.13 32.27 16.75
N GLN A 346 10.42 32.04 16.76
CA GLN A 346 11.34 32.66 15.82
C GLN A 346 11.51 31.76 14.59
N GLY A 347 11.30 32.32 13.42
CA GLY A 347 11.63 31.67 12.16
C GLY A 347 13.12 31.46 11.98
N PHE A 348 13.47 30.46 11.19
CA PHE A 348 14.87 30.13 10.97
C PHE A 348 15.65 31.26 10.26
N TYR A 349 15.00 31.99 9.36
CA TYR A 349 15.58 33.10 8.60
C TYR A 349 14.94 34.43 8.96
N TYR A 350 13.82 34.79 8.34
CA TYR A 350 13.28 36.15 8.38
C TYR A 350 11.83 36.25 8.87
N SER A 351 11.28 35.23 9.45
CA SER A 351 9.91 35.25 9.94
C SER A 351 9.82 35.16 11.45
N ASN A 352 8.74 35.69 11.99
CA ASN A 352 8.37 35.50 13.39
C ASN A 352 6.87 35.15 13.47
N LEU A 353 6.52 34.28 14.41
CA LEU A 353 5.16 33.93 14.75
C LEU A 353 4.92 34.34 16.21
N GLN A 354 4.02 35.26 16.44
CA GLN A 354 3.76 35.84 17.74
C GLN A 354 2.28 36.17 17.93
N TRP A 355 1.86 36.29 19.18
CA TRP A 355 0.56 36.79 19.56
C TRP A 355 0.54 38.33 19.47
N SER A 356 -0.50 38.89 18.84
CA SER A 356 -0.67 40.34 18.65
C SER A 356 -1.93 40.84 19.37
N GLY A 357 -2.16 40.42 20.61
CA GLY A 357 -3.28 40.83 21.44
C GLY A 357 -4.57 40.04 21.16
N ASP A 358 -4.99 39.89 19.89
CA ASP A 358 -6.22 39.19 19.52
C ASP A 358 -5.98 37.92 18.71
N ASN A 359 -4.90 37.88 17.92
CA ASN A 359 -4.63 36.78 17.00
C ASN A 359 -3.15 36.41 16.90
N TRP A 360 -2.86 35.21 16.45
CA TRP A 360 -1.52 34.80 16.05
C TRP A 360 -1.17 35.41 14.71
N VAL A 361 -0.02 36.07 14.63
CA VAL A 361 0.45 36.71 13.41
C VAL A 361 1.81 36.17 13.03
N LEU A 362 1.88 35.65 11.81
CA LEU A 362 3.13 35.29 11.15
C LEU A 362 3.59 36.49 10.33
N THR A 363 4.77 37.02 10.62
CA THR A 363 5.30 38.26 10.03
C THR A 363 6.61 38.00 9.31
N TYR A 364 6.78 38.57 8.11
CA TYR A 364 8.07 38.62 7.43
C TYR A 364 8.84 39.88 7.81
N LEU A 365 10.03 39.72 8.39
CA LEU A 365 10.76 40.81 9.04
C LEU A 365 11.35 41.85 8.08
N LEU A 366 11.67 41.47 6.84
CA LEU A 366 12.22 42.41 5.86
C LEU A 366 11.12 43.29 5.25
N ASP A 367 9.86 42.86 5.28
CA ASP A 367 8.70 43.64 4.92
C ASP A 367 7.52 43.25 5.84
N THR A 368 7.31 44.02 6.88
CA THR A 368 6.24 43.73 7.89
C THR A 368 4.82 43.87 7.32
N THR A 369 4.66 44.44 6.11
CA THR A 369 3.36 44.43 5.42
C THR A 369 3.00 43.03 4.86
N THR A 370 4.00 42.16 4.70
CA THR A 370 3.83 40.74 4.37
C THR A 370 3.60 39.98 5.68
N ASN A 371 2.36 39.57 5.90
CA ASN A 371 1.95 38.85 7.09
C ASN A 371 0.84 37.86 6.83
N ALA A 372 0.66 36.91 7.74
CA ALA A 372 -0.48 36.02 7.78
C ALA A 372 -1.07 36.01 9.18
N THR A 373 -2.39 36.13 9.26
CA THR A 373 -3.13 36.18 10.52
C THR A 373 -3.98 34.91 10.66
N MET A 374 -3.85 34.20 11.75
CA MET A 374 -4.63 33.01 12.06
C MET A 374 -6.07 33.41 12.38
N ILE A 375 -7.03 32.72 11.78
CA ILE A 375 -8.45 32.84 12.12
C ILE A 375 -8.67 32.03 13.40
N SER A 376 -8.66 32.71 14.54
CA SER A 376 -8.88 32.06 15.84
C SER A 376 -10.33 32.24 16.29
N THR A 377 -10.93 31.16 16.75
CA THR A 377 -12.29 31.18 17.34
C THR A 377 -12.26 31.30 18.86
N LYS A 378 -11.08 31.06 19.48
CA LYS A 378 -10.91 31.06 20.95
C LYS A 378 -9.57 31.69 21.33
N ALA A 379 -9.54 32.48 22.40
CA ALA A 379 -8.33 33.15 22.91
C ALA A 379 -7.25 32.14 23.38
N ASN A 380 -7.63 30.91 23.74
CA ASN A 380 -6.71 29.87 24.20
C ASN A 380 -6.21 28.92 23.10
N GLN A 381 -6.49 29.23 21.82
CA GLN A 381 -6.07 28.44 20.67
C GLN A 381 -4.62 28.81 20.28
N TYR A 382 -3.74 27.82 20.23
CA TYR A 382 -2.36 27.97 19.78
C TYR A 382 -2.20 27.59 18.31
N PRO A 383 -1.17 28.09 17.63
CA PRO A 383 -0.96 27.83 16.21
C PRO A 383 -0.34 26.44 15.97
N LEU A 384 -0.80 25.42 16.67
CA LEU A 384 -0.38 24.03 16.49
C LEU A 384 -1.52 23.23 15.85
N GLY A 385 -1.19 22.37 14.91
CA GLY A 385 -2.20 21.67 14.12
C GLY A 385 -2.66 22.49 12.91
N ARG A 386 -3.86 22.18 12.41
CA ARG A 386 -4.44 22.78 11.21
C ARG A 386 -5.31 23.99 11.57
N HIS A 387 -4.96 25.13 11.00
CA HIS A 387 -5.74 26.37 11.14
C HIS A 387 -5.85 27.11 9.81
N ASP A 388 -6.91 27.90 9.65
CA ASP A 388 -7.07 28.77 8.51
C ASP A 388 -6.38 30.13 8.78
N TRP A 389 -5.67 30.61 7.78
CA TRP A 389 -4.88 31.83 7.84
C TRP A 389 -5.24 32.79 6.72
N VAL A 390 -5.36 34.05 7.01
CA VAL A 390 -5.50 35.12 6.02
C VAL A 390 -4.12 35.67 5.70
N VAL A 391 -3.64 35.41 4.49
CA VAL A 391 -2.29 35.81 4.04
C VAL A 391 -2.37 37.11 3.25
N ARG A 392 -1.49 38.07 3.58
CA ARG A 392 -1.33 39.33 2.87
C ARG A 392 0.06 39.41 2.24
N LYS A 393 0.11 39.74 0.95
CA LYS A 393 1.33 39.97 0.20
C LYS A 393 2.34 38.81 0.17
N ASP A 394 1.94 37.57 0.04
CA ASP A 394 2.89 36.47 -0.22
C ASP A 394 3.01 36.20 -1.72
N LEU A 395 4.14 35.61 -2.16
CA LEU A 395 4.42 35.28 -3.56
C LEU A 395 3.63 34.09 -4.10
N CYS A 396 2.87 33.41 -3.26
CA CYS A 396 2.16 32.17 -3.58
C CYS A 396 0.98 32.29 -4.53
N SER A 397 0.81 33.35 -5.32
CA SER A 397 -0.29 33.55 -6.28
C SER A 397 -1.71 33.33 -5.72
N LEU A 398 -1.86 33.40 -4.40
CA LEU A 398 -3.11 33.17 -3.70
C LEU A 398 -3.99 34.40 -3.84
N VAL A 399 -5.29 34.17 -3.90
CA VAL A 399 -6.26 35.26 -3.83
C VAL A 399 -6.02 36.02 -2.52
N GLN A 400 -5.60 37.28 -2.59
CA GLN A 400 -5.36 38.11 -1.41
C GLN A 400 -6.61 38.08 -0.53
N GLU A 401 -6.40 37.87 0.80
CA GLU A 401 -7.43 37.84 1.83
C GLU A 401 -8.37 36.62 1.83
N ALA A 402 -8.15 35.61 0.97
CA ALA A 402 -8.86 34.34 1.14
C ALA A 402 -8.21 33.50 2.26
N PRO A 403 -9.01 32.82 3.10
CA PRO A 403 -8.46 31.90 4.08
C PRO A 403 -7.76 30.71 3.40
N ILE A 404 -6.54 30.40 3.82
CA ILE A 404 -5.81 29.20 3.41
C ILE A 404 -5.49 28.34 4.63
N PRO A 405 -5.62 27.02 4.52
CA PRO A 405 -5.20 26.14 5.61
C PRO A 405 -3.68 26.03 5.65
N LEU A 406 -3.11 26.23 6.83
CA LEU A 406 -1.72 25.91 7.14
C LEU A 406 -1.68 24.93 8.32
N VAL A 407 -0.70 24.05 8.34
CA VAL A 407 -0.46 23.12 9.45
C VAL A 407 0.88 23.47 10.08
N PHE A 408 0.86 23.75 11.38
CA PHE A 408 2.04 23.90 12.19
C PHE A 408 2.25 22.62 13.00
N THR A 409 3.41 22.02 12.88
CA THR A 409 3.68 20.70 13.43
C THR A 409 5.05 20.57 14.06
N THR A 410 5.13 19.83 15.15
CA THR A 410 6.37 19.34 15.76
C THR A 410 6.67 17.90 15.38
N CYS A 411 5.78 17.24 14.64
CA CYS A 411 5.89 15.82 14.30
C CYS A 411 7.16 15.53 13.50
N LYS A 412 7.72 14.35 13.79
CA LYS A 412 8.95 13.88 13.14
C LYS A 412 8.64 13.24 11.79
N GLU A 413 9.68 13.04 11.02
CA GLU A 413 9.57 12.27 9.77
C GLU A 413 9.02 10.86 10.06
N GLY A 414 8.07 10.43 9.24
CA GLY A 414 7.35 9.17 9.47
C GLY A 414 6.16 9.25 10.44
N GLN A 415 5.78 10.47 10.86
CA GLN A 415 4.57 10.74 11.63
C GLN A 415 3.58 11.58 10.82
N PHE A 416 2.30 11.45 11.15
CA PHE A 416 1.19 12.27 10.64
C PHE A 416 0.78 13.28 11.72
N THR A 417 0.47 14.50 11.30
CA THR A 417 -0.01 15.56 12.17
C THR A 417 -1.54 15.58 12.18
N CYS A 418 -2.14 15.32 13.33
CA CYS A 418 -3.57 15.50 13.56
C CYS A 418 -3.95 16.99 13.47
N ASP A 419 -5.22 17.28 13.18
CA ASP A 419 -5.66 18.68 13.08
C ASP A 419 -5.56 19.43 14.42
N ASP A 420 -5.55 18.72 15.57
CA ASP A 420 -5.27 19.27 16.91
C ASP A 420 -3.77 19.46 17.20
N GLY A 421 -2.88 19.04 16.31
CA GLY A 421 -1.43 19.14 16.45
C GLY A 421 -0.75 17.96 17.14
N SER A 422 -1.47 16.94 17.55
CA SER A 422 -0.89 15.69 18.05
C SER A 422 -0.28 14.88 16.92
N CYS A 423 0.66 13.98 17.25
CA CYS A 423 1.41 13.20 16.28
C CYS A 423 1.08 11.71 16.40
N VAL A 424 0.71 11.09 15.30
CA VAL A 424 0.53 9.64 15.20
C VAL A 424 1.49 9.06 14.14
N LYS A 425 1.71 7.76 14.13
CA LYS A 425 2.57 7.15 13.11
C LYS A 425 1.89 7.26 11.73
N ILE A 426 2.67 7.47 10.68
CA ILE A 426 2.14 7.54 9.32
C ILE A 426 1.40 6.25 8.91
N SER A 427 1.76 5.09 9.48
CA SER A 427 1.05 3.83 9.24
C SER A 427 -0.38 3.80 9.79
N GLN A 428 -0.68 4.66 10.78
CA GLN A 428 -2.00 4.81 11.42
C GLN A 428 -2.91 5.78 10.65
N ARG A 429 -2.40 6.48 9.66
CA ARG A 429 -3.16 7.35 8.77
C ARG A 429 -4.00 6.51 7.81
N CYS A 430 -5.33 6.64 7.82
CA CYS A 430 -6.28 5.92 6.98
C CYS A 430 -6.20 4.38 7.16
N ASP A 431 -6.26 3.91 8.40
CA ASP A 431 -6.25 2.46 8.72
C ASP A 431 -7.57 1.96 9.32
N PHE A 432 -8.61 2.81 9.30
CA PHE A 432 -9.95 2.59 9.86
C PHE A 432 -10.01 2.56 11.39
N LEU A 433 -8.95 3.03 12.08
CA LEU A 433 -8.92 3.20 13.53
C LEU A 433 -8.74 4.69 13.84
N PHE A 434 -9.35 5.17 14.91
CA PHE A 434 -9.20 6.55 15.36
C PHE A 434 -8.02 6.64 16.34
N ASP A 435 -6.88 7.05 15.85
CA ASP A 435 -5.65 7.24 16.64
C ASP A 435 -5.44 8.71 17.03
N CYS A 436 -5.90 9.65 16.21
CA CYS A 436 -5.95 11.07 16.58
C CYS A 436 -7.12 11.35 17.53
N PRO A 437 -6.92 12.18 18.56
CA PRO A 437 -8.00 12.59 19.47
C PRO A 437 -9.19 13.27 18.76
N ASP A 438 -8.92 13.94 17.66
CA ASP A 438 -9.91 14.64 16.81
C ASP A 438 -10.38 13.82 15.61
N GLN A 439 -9.94 12.55 15.49
CA GLN A 439 -10.27 11.63 14.40
C GLN A 439 -9.81 12.09 13.00
N SER A 440 -8.90 13.06 12.94
CA SER A 440 -8.44 13.64 11.67
C SER A 440 -7.55 12.68 10.86
N ASP A 441 -7.03 11.62 11.48
CA ASP A 441 -6.31 10.53 10.83
C ASP A 441 -7.17 9.70 9.88
N GLU A 442 -8.49 9.69 10.05
CA GLU A 442 -9.43 8.98 9.18
C GLU A 442 -10.26 9.92 8.29
N THR A 443 -9.90 11.21 8.23
CA THR A 443 -10.55 12.17 7.35
C THR A 443 -9.80 12.35 6.03
N ASP A 444 -10.52 12.61 4.91
CA ASP A 444 -9.94 12.81 3.57
C ASP A 444 -9.06 11.64 3.09
N CYS A 445 -9.47 10.41 3.42
CA CYS A 445 -8.77 9.18 3.06
C CYS A 445 -9.03 8.73 1.62
N ASN A 446 -9.11 9.67 0.66
CA ASN A 446 -9.26 9.33 -0.75
C ASN A 446 -8.00 8.63 -1.26
N LEU A 447 -8.16 7.35 -1.59
CA LEU A 447 -7.05 6.50 -2.04
C LEU A 447 -6.45 6.98 -3.37
N VAL A 448 -7.28 7.53 -4.27
CA VAL A 448 -6.90 7.90 -5.63
C VAL A 448 -6.97 9.41 -5.80
N LYS A 449 -5.86 10.01 -6.25
CA LYS A 449 -5.83 11.40 -6.71
C LYS A 449 -5.96 11.42 -8.23
N ILE A 450 -7.13 11.89 -8.69
CA ILE A 450 -7.48 11.97 -10.11
C ILE A 450 -7.21 13.41 -10.58
N PRO A 451 -6.31 13.64 -11.55
CA PRO A 451 -6.09 14.96 -12.11
C PRO A 451 -7.33 15.48 -12.85
N GLU A 452 -7.54 16.79 -12.87
CA GLU A 452 -8.67 17.40 -13.59
C GLU A 452 -8.69 17.07 -15.10
N SER A 453 -7.52 16.85 -15.67
CA SER A 453 -7.36 16.46 -17.08
C SER A 453 -7.60 14.97 -17.35
N TYR A 454 -7.99 14.19 -16.36
CA TYR A 454 -8.17 12.75 -16.50
C TYR A 454 -9.41 12.39 -17.33
N ILE A 455 -9.23 11.65 -18.40
CA ILE A 455 -10.33 11.18 -19.25
C ILE A 455 -10.54 9.68 -19.01
N THR A 456 -11.66 9.34 -18.39
CA THR A 456 -12.03 7.97 -18.00
C THR A 456 -12.28 7.01 -19.18
N GLN A 457 -12.59 7.55 -20.36
CA GLN A 457 -12.87 6.74 -21.56
C GLN A 457 -11.58 6.35 -22.30
N LEU A 458 -10.48 7.05 -22.08
CA LEU A 458 -9.21 6.78 -22.74
C LEU A 458 -8.35 5.84 -21.88
N PRO A 459 -7.80 4.77 -22.48
CA PRO A 459 -6.84 3.91 -21.80
C PRO A 459 -5.58 4.68 -21.40
N PRO A 460 -4.89 4.28 -20.33
CA PRO A 460 -3.62 4.88 -19.97
C PRO A 460 -2.58 4.63 -21.05
N GLN A 461 -1.95 5.70 -21.53
CA GLN A 461 -0.86 5.58 -22.49
C GLN A 461 0.44 5.20 -21.74
N GLN A 462 1.13 4.21 -22.26
CA GLN A 462 2.48 3.90 -21.80
C GLN A 462 3.52 4.78 -22.52
N ALA A 463 4.69 4.93 -21.91
CA ALA A 463 5.82 5.58 -22.56
C ALA A 463 6.03 4.95 -23.94
N ASN A 464 6.21 5.78 -24.99
CA ASN A 464 6.35 5.38 -26.40
C ASN A 464 5.06 5.01 -27.15
N ASN A 465 3.89 5.46 -26.75
CA ASN A 465 2.62 5.19 -27.44
C ASN A 465 2.32 3.69 -27.63
N THR A 466 2.78 2.83 -26.74
CA THR A 466 2.48 1.41 -26.78
C THR A 466 1.13 1.13 -26.10
N ALA A 467 0.46 0.05 -26.52
CA ALA A 467 -0.79 -0.40 -25.93
C ALA A 467 -0.64 -0.67 -24.43
N VAL A 468 -1.66 -0.32 -23.65
CA VAL A 468 -1.71 -0.77 -22.25
C VAL A 468 -1.87 -2.28 -22.21
N VAL A 469 -1.01 -2.95 -21.46
CA VAL A 469 -1.11 -4.39 -21.22
C VAL A 469 -2.00 -4.61 -20.00
N VAL A 470 -3.09 -5.34 -20.21
CA VAL A 470 -4.02 -5.74 -19.15
C VAL A 470 -3.82 -7.24 -18.90
N GLY A 471 -3.32 -7.58 -17.71
CA GLY A 471 -3.24 -8.96 -17.25
C GLY A 471 -4.65 -9.50 -17.00
N VAL A 472 -4.90 -10.73 -17.39
CA VAL A 472 -6.19 -11.41 -17.20
C VAL A 472 -5.95 -12.74 -16.51
N GLU A 473 -6.47 -12.90 -15.32
CA GLU A 473 -6.48 -14.15 -14.56
C GLU A 473 -7.93 -14.61 -14.42
N ILE A 474 -8.19 -15.89 -14.71
CA ILE A 474 -9.53 -16.45 -14.69
C ILE A 474 -9.56 -17.63 -13.71
N ASN A 475 -10.41 -17.54 -12.71
CA ASN A 475 -10.63 -18.58 -11.72
C ASN A 475 -12.08 -19.06 -11.82
N ILE A 476 -12.32 -20.23 -12.40
CA ILE A 476 -13.64 -20.84 -12.48
C ILE A 476 -13.92 -21.53 -11.14
N THR A 477 -14.96 -21.08 -10.44
CA THR A 477 -15.26 -21.53 -9.07
C THR A 477 -16.24 -22.69 -9.02
N SER A 478 -17.20 -22.73 -9.95
CA SER A 478 -18.18 -23.83 -10.02
C SER A 478 -18.84 -23.93 -11.39
N ILE A 479 -19.24 -25.13 -11.78
CA ILE A 479 -20.10 -25.36 -12.93
C ILE A 479 -21.53 -25.47 -12.39
N ARG A 480 -22.43 -24.61 -12.88
CA ARG A 480 -23.83 -24.55 -12.46
C ARG A 480 -24.75 -25.48 -13.25
N ALA A 481 -24.54 -25.48 -14.56
CA ALA A 481 -25.35 -26.28 -15.48
C ALA A 481 -24.50 -26.76 -16.66
N PHE A 482 -24.77 -27.95 -17.10
CA PHE A 482 -24.27 -28.52 -18.34
C PHE A 482 -25.40 -29.28 -18.93
N SER A 483 -25.99 -28.79 -20.04
CA SER A 483 -27.17 -29.36 -20.67
C SER A 483 -26.89 -29.65 -22.14
N LEU A 484 -26.91 -30.93 -22.48
CA LEU A 484 -26.81 -31.36 -23.87
C LEU A 484 -28.05 -30.99 -24.66
N LEU A 485 -29.25 -31.05 -24.04
CA LEU A 485 -30.51 -30.73 -24.69
C LEU A 485 -30.61 -29.27 -25.10
N ASP A 486 -30.20 -28.36 -24.23
CA ASP A 486 -30.26 -26.91 -24.46
C ASP A 486 -28.99 -26.41 -25.16
N LEU A 487 -28.01 -27.28 -25.40
CA LEU A 487 -26.70 -26.95 -25.99
C LEU A 487 -25.97 -25.85 -25.25
N MET A 488 -26.09 -25.82 -23.92
CA MET A 488 -25.57 -24.76 -23.08
C MET A 488 -24.77 -25.29 -21.89
N TYR A 489 -23.82 -24.43 -21.45
CA TYR A 489 -23.15 -24.61 -20.19
C TYR A 489 -23.15 -23.30 -19.39
N ALA A 490 -23.21 -23.39 -18.08
CA ALA A 490 -23.17 -22.24 -17.18
C ALA A 490 -22.22 -22.49 -16.04
N PHE A 491 -21.40 -21.47 -15.71
CA PHE A 491 -20.43 -21.57 -14.66
C PHE A 491 -20.22 -20.22 -13.96
N ASP A 492 -19.74 -20.28 -12.71
CA ASP A 492 -19.30 -19.10 -11.97
C ASP A 492 -17.80 -18.93 -12.14
N MET A 493 -17.37 -17.69 -12.39
CA MET A 493 -15.97 -17.34 -12.47
C MET A 493 -15.66 -16.03 -11.77
N ILE A 494 -14.43 -15.93 -11.30
CA ILE A 494 -13.81 -14.69 -10.84
C ILE A 494 -12.77 -14.31 -11.89
N THR A 495 -12.98 -13.17 -12.53
CA THR A 495 -12.02 -12.63 -13.51
C THR A 495 -11.29 -11.44 -12.89
N THR A 496 -9.98 -11.52 -12.81
CA THR A 496 -9.12 -10.47 -12.28
C THR A 496 -8.37 -9.80 -13.41
N TYR A 497 -8.63 -8.50 -13.60
CA TYR A 497 -7.93 -7.65 -14.55
C TYR A 497 -6.89 -6.81 -13.82
N THR A 498 -5.67 -6.79 -14.33
CA THR A 498 -4.56 -6.04 -13.73
C THR A 498 -3.91 -5.10 -14.73
N TRP A 499 -3.71 -3.84 -14.35
CA TRP A 499 -3.02 -2.85 -15.19
C TRP A 499 -2.37 -1.76 -14.34
N LYS A 500 -1.60 -0.89 -14.98
CA LYS A 500 -1.03 0.31 -14.38
C LYS A 500 -1.54 1.55 -15.10
N ASP A 501 -1.79 2.64 -14.34
CA ASP A 501 -2.21 3.92 -14.91
C ASP A 501 -1.29 5.04 -14.42
N SER A 502 -0.36 5.47 -15.28
CA SER A 502 0.63 6.51 -14.97
C SER A 502 0.04 7.91 -14.72
N ARG A 503 -1.23 8.12 -15.05
CA ARG A 503 -1.95 9.40 -14.84
C ARG A 503 -2.44 9.56 -13.41
N LEU A 504 -2.49 8.46 -12.65
CA LEU A 504 -3.01 8.44 -11.28
C LEU A 504 -1.89 8.52 -10.25
N THR A 505 -2.22 9.08 -9.10
CA THR A 505 -1.40 9.02 -7.89
C THR A 505 -2.26 8.42 -6.78
N PHE A 506 -1.69 7.48 -6.05
CA PHE A 506 -2.37 6.85 -4.93
C PHE A 506 -1.86 7.42 -3.61
N SER A 507 -2.71 7.46 -2.59
CA SER A 507 -2.37 7.95 -1.25
C SER A 507 -2.54 6.84 -0.22
N ASN A 508 -1.62 6.78 0.74
CA ASN A 508 -1.69 5.92 1.93
C ASN A 508 -1.93 4.42 1.66
N LEU A 509 -1.30 3.88 0.59
CA LEU A 509 -1.42 2.46 0.26
C LEU A 509 -0.92 1.57 1.39
N LYS A 510 -1.75 0.64 1.83
CA LYS A 510 -1.41 -0.38 2.82
C LYS A 510 -0.83 -1.64 2.16
N ASN A 511 -0.09 -2.44 2.93
CA ASN A 511 0.45 -3.71 2.44
C ASN A 511 -0.67 -4.74 2.18
N ASN A 512 -1.73 -4.72 3.00
CA ASN A 512 -2.93 -5.52 2.74
C ASN A 512 -3.73 -4.88 1.62
N ILE A 513 -3.88 -5.60 0.49
CA ILE A 513 -4.60 -5.12 -0.70
C ILE A 513 -6.08 -4.81 -0.42
N GLU A 514 -6.71 -5.55 0.49
CA GLU A 514 -8.13 -5.36 0.82
C GLU A 514 -8.41 -3.99 1.45
N MET A 515 -7.42 -3.40 2.10
CA MET A 515 -7.51 -2.04 2.65
C MET A 515 -7.38 -0.95 1.58
N ASN A 516 -6.93 -1.30 0.38
CA ASN A 516 -6.71 -0.36 -0.73
C ASN A 516 -7.88 -0.40 -1.73
N LEU A 517 -9.10 -0.49 -1.23
CA LEU A 517 -10.31 -0.48 -2.06
C LEU A 517 -10.55 0.91 -2.64
N ILE A 518 -10.70 1.00 -3.95
CA ILE A 518 -11.09 2.25 -4.62
C ILE A 518 -12.59 2.47 -4.41
N GLY A 519 -12.96 3.65 -3.90
CA GLY A 519 -14.34 4.00 -3.64
C GLY A 519 -15.21 4.01 -4.91
N SER A 520 -16.49 3.75 -4.76
CA SER A 520 -17.45 3.73 -5.88
C SER A 520 -17.60 5.08 -6.60
N ASN A 521 -17.26 6.17 -5.90
CA ASN A 521 -17.28 7.53 -6.45
C ASN A 521 -16.05 7.88 -7.29
N ASP A 522 -14.98 7.10 -7.16
CA ASP A 522 -13.74 7.31 -7.92
C ASP A 522 -13.85 6.68 -9.29
N VAL A 523 -14.20 7.50 -10.27
CA VAL A 523 -14.38 7.04 -11.65
C VAL A 523 -13.04 7.00 -12.37
N ILE A 524 -12.40 5.84 -12.35
CA ILE A 524 -11.16 5.58 -13.09
C ILE A 524 -11.42 4.79 -14.37
N TRP A 525 -10.46 4.80 -15.30
CA TRP A 525 -10.53 3.94 -16.48
C TRP A 525 -10.48 2.47 -16.07
N ARG A 526 -11.39 1.66 -16.62
CA ARG A 526 -11.45 0.21 -16.44
C ARG A 526 -11.47 -0.48 -17.80
N PRO A 527 -10.80 -1.64 -17.96
CA PRO A 527 -10.83 -2.38 -19.22
C PRO A 527 -12.25 -2.86 -19.52
N LYS A 528 -12.79 -2.42 -20.66
CA LYS A 528 -14.09 -2.87 -21.16
C LYS A 528 -13.86 -4.08 -22.06
N VAL A 529 -14.44 -5.19 -21.67
CA VAL A 529 -14.39 -6.46 -22.41
C VAL A 529 -15.80 -6.94 -22.73
N PHE A 530 -15.93 -7.76 -23.74
CA PHE A 530 -17.15 -8.50 -24.02
C PHE A 530 -16.79 -9.97 -24.23
N HIS A 531 -17.76 -10.82 -24.00
CA HIS A 531 -17.59 -12.26 -24.04
C HIS A 531 -18.36 -12.81 -25.24
N GLU A 532 -17.71 -13.69 -26.00
CA GLU A 532 -18.27 -14.37 -27.15
C GLU A 532 -18.01 -15.88 -27.01
N GLU A 533 -18.84 -16.69 -27.62
CA GLU A 533 -18.56 -18.10 -27.83
C GLU A 533 -17.71 -18.30 -29.11
N GLY A 534 -17.21 -19.52 -29.33
CA GLY A 534 -16.39 -19.84 -30.51
C GLY A 534 -17.09 -19.59 -31.85
N SER A 535 -18.43 -19.63 -31.92
CA SER A 535 -19.22 -19.28 -33.10
C SER A 535 -19.42 -17.79 -33.32
N GLY A 536 -19.03 -16.92 -32.36
CA GLY A 536 -19.21 -15.48 -32.42
C GLY A 536 -20.55 -14.98 -31.87
N SER A 537 -21.35 -15.84 -31.27
CA SER A 537 -22.57 -15.45 -30.57
C SER A 537 -22.26 -14.77 -29.23
N LYS A 538 -23.13 -13.88 -28.78
CA LYS A 538 -22.97 -13.18 -27.51
C LYS A 538 -23.28 -14.14 -26.36
N VAL A 539 -22.41 -14.12 -25.35
CA VAL A 539 -22.55 -14.85 -24.10
C VAL A 539 -23.38 -14.03 -23.11
N ASP A 540 -24.26 -14.64 -22.37
CA ASP A 540 -25.00 -14.00 -21.30
C ASP A 540 -24.17 -14.01 -20.03
N ILE A 541 -24.00 -12.79 -19.44
CA ILE A 541 -23.18 -12.59 -18.24
C ILE A 541 -24.00 -11.84 -17.20
N ASN A 542 -24.06 -12.46 -16.03
CA ASN A 542 -24.59 -11.82 -14.83
C ASN A 542 -23.43 -11.47 -13.90
N GLU A 543 -23.05 -10.18 -13.87
CA GLU A 543 -22.04 -9.66 -12.93
C GLU A 543 -22.70 -9.47 -11.56
N ARG A 544 -22.16 -10.13 -10.54
CA ARG A 544 -22.70 -10.11 -9.18
C ARG A 544 -22.01 -9.10 -8.30
N ASP A 545 -20.70 -9.01 -8.42
CA ASP A 545 -19.86 -8.12 -7.64
C ASP A 545 -18.66 -7.69 -8.47
N SER A 546 -18.21 -6.45 -8.21
CA SER A 546 -17.05 -5.86 -8.87
C SER A 546 -16.34 -4.93 -7.92
N GLN A 547 -15.11 -5.26 -7.57
CA GLN A 547 -14.27 -4.51 -6.63
C GLN A 547 -12.96 -4.15 -7.29
N VAL A 548 -12.50 -2.92 -7.04
CA VAL A 548 -11.24 -2.42 -7.59
C VAL A 548 -10.31 -2.07 -6.45
N PHE A 549 -9.12 -2.66 -6.47
CA PHE A 549 -8.10 -2.48 -5.46
C PHE A 549 -6.81 -1.93 -6.07
N VAL A 550 -5.93 -1.43 -5.23
CA VAL A 550 -4.57 -1.07 -5.62
C VAL A 550 -3.56 -1.94 -4.86
N LYS A 551 -2.73 -2.65 -5.59
CA LYS A 551 -1.63 -3.41 -5.02
C LYS A 551 -0.40 -2.51 -4.89
N ARG A 552 0.10 -2.33 -3.66
CA ARG A 552 1.33 -1.60 -3.41
C ARG A 552 2.53 -2.41 -3.90
N ASN A 553 3.32 -1.82 -4.80
CA ASN A 553 4.54 -2.42 -5.37
C ASN A 553 5.75 -1.50 -5.30
N SER A 554 5.60 -0.28 -4.81
CA SER A 554 6.69 0.69 -4.71
C SER A 554 6.75 1.32 -3.33
N GLU A 555 7.88 1.96 -3.02
CA GLU A 555 8.01 2.85 -1.88
C GLU A 555 7.29 4.18 -2.12
N PRO A 556 6.87 4.88 -1.06
CA PRO A 556 6.23 6.17 -1.19
C PRO A 556 7.20 7.21 -1.76
N LEU A 557 6.64 8.21 -2.44
CA LEU A 557 7.39 9.38 -2.85
C LEU A 557 7.84 10.18 -1.64
N ALA A 558 8.99 10.85 -1.75
CA ALA A 558 9.47 11.75 -0.71
C ALA A 558 8.39 12.78 -0.33
N ASP A 559 8.22 13.00 0.95
CA ASP A 559 7.32 14.02 1.46
C ASP A 559 7.84 15.42 1.12
N HIS A 560 6.92 16.37 0.90
CA HIS A 560 7.27 17.75 0.59
C HIS A 560 6.45 18.71 1.46
N PRO A 561 7.08 19.70 2.12
CA PRO A 561 6.41 20.60 3.06
C PRO A 561 5.34 21.51 2.43
N THR A 562 5.31 21.64 1.11
CA THR A 562 4.22 22.33 0.39
C THR A 562 2.89 21.60 0.45
N ARG A 563 2.91 20.30 0.78
CA ARG A 563 1.68 19.53 1.01
C ARG A 563 1.15 19.87 2.39
N LEU A 564 -0.17 20.01 2.47
CA LEU A 564 -0.85 20.29 3.74
C LEU A 564 -0.77 19.12 4.72
N LYS A 565 -0.91 17.89 4.22
CA LYS A 565 -0.88 16.65 5.02
C LYS A 565 0.30 15.76 4.60
N GLU A 566 0.81 14.97 5.53
CA GLU A 566 1.90 14.00 5.36
C GLU A 566 1.44 12.70 4.68
N ASP A 567 0.43 12.74 3.81
CA ASP A 567 -0.02 11.55 3.08
C ASP A 567 1.11 10.93 2.26
N GLU A 568 1.37 9.63 2.46
CA GLU A 568 2.25 8.85 1.60
C GLU A 568 1.68 8.80 0.19
N GLN A 569 2.45 9.22 -0.79
CA GLN A 569 2.02 9.22 -2.20
C GLN A 569 2.77 8.19 -3.01
N TYR A 570 2.06 7.51 -3.90
CA TYR A 570 2.57 6.43 -4.74
C TYR A 570 2.25 6.69 -6.21
N ARG A 571 3.19 6.41 -7.11
CA ARG A 571 2.98 6.58 -8.55
C ARG A 571 2.10 5.48 -9.12
N GLY A 572 1.12 5.83 -9.93
CA GLY A 572 0.27 4.86 -10.63
C GLY A 572 1.00 4.06 -11.71
N SER A 573 2.17 4.54 -12.19
CA SER A 573 3.03 3.79 -13.10
C SER A 573 3.73 2.58 -12.46
N GLU A 574 3.87 2.55 -11.14
CA GLU A 574 4.58 1.52 -10.39
C GLU A 574 3.62 0.56 -9.70
N ASN A 575 2.47 1.04 -9.24
CA ASN A 575 1.47 0.29 -8.50
C ASN A 575 0.38 -0.26 -9.42
N ILE A 576 -0.06 -1.49 -9.12
CA ILE A 576 -0.97 -2.23 -9.99
C ILE A 576 -2.41 -2.03 -9.51
N ILE A 577 -3.29 -1.63 -10.42
CA ILE A 577 -4.73 -1.65 -10.21
C ILE A 577 -5.24 -3.05 -10.49
N VAL A 578 -6.08 -3.57 -9.60
CA VAL A 578 -6.66 -4.91 -9.65
C VAL A 578 -8.18 -4.76 -9.66
N ASP A 579 -8.82 -5.13 -10.76
CA ASP A 579 -10.28 -5.14 -10.94
C ASP A 579 -10.76 -6.59 -10.90
N GLN A 580 -11.38 -6.97 -9.80
CA GLN A 580 -11.91 -8.31 -9.57
C GLN A 580 -13.41 -8.32 -9.79
N ARG A 581 -13.86 -9.18 -10.73
CA ARG A 581 -15.27 -9.31 -11.10
C ARG A 581 -15.75 -10.73 -10.87
N THR A 582 -16.79 -10.88 -10.07
CA THR A 582 -17.47 -12.15 -9.84
C THR A 582 -18.65 -12.24 -10.79
N GLN A 583 -18.62 -13.20 -11.69
CA GLN A 583 -19.56 -13.30 -12.79
C GLN A 583 -20.13 -14.72 -12.91
N THR A 584 -21.41 -14.82 -13.30
CA THR A 584 -22.00 -16.06 -13.81
C THR A 584 -22.07 -15.95 -15.33
N VAL A 585 -21.47 -16.91 -16.00
CA VAL A 585 -21.42 -16.99 -17.46
C VAL A 585 -22.34 -18.09 -17.91
N THR A 586 -23.24 -17.78 -18.86
CA THR A 586 -24.05 -18.76 -19.56
C THR A 586 -23.75 -18.67 -21.05
N SER A 587 -23.23 -19.75 -21.61
CA SER A 587 -22.78 -19.81 -23.01
C SER A 587 -23.29 -21.07 -23.68
N ASN A 588 -23.50 -21.00 -24.98
CA ASN A 588 -23.76 -22.17 -25.77
C ASN A 588 -22.44 -22.90 -26.08
N CYS A 589 -22.57 -24.21 -26.29
CA CYS A 589 -21.46 -25.02 -26.76
C CYS A 589 -21.95 -25.91 -27.91
N LEU A 590 -21.25 -25.93 -29.02
CA LEU A 590 -21.52 -26.82 -30.13
C LEU A 590 -20.95 -28.20 -29.81
N PHE A 591 -21.80 -29.08 -29.28
CA PHE A 591 -21.39 -30.43 -28.91
C PHE A 591 -21.28 -31.32 -30.15
N ASP A 592 -20.18 -32.07 -30.25
CA ASP A 592 -20.03 -33.18 -31.18
C ASP A 592 -20.40 -34.49 -30.46
N LEU A 593 -21.56 -35.04 -30.80
CA LEU A 593 -22.09 -36.27 -30.23
C LEU A 593 -21.82 -37.50 -31.10
N SER A 594 -20.94 -37.40 -32.10
CA SER A 594 -20.67 -38.54 -33.04
C SER A 594 -20.17 -39.76 -32.25
N MET A 595 -19.35 -39.60 -31.27
CA MET A 595 -18.79 -40.66 -30.44
C MET A 595 -19.60 -40.98 -29.18
N TYR A 596 -20.73 -40.32 -28.96
CA TYR A 596 -21.54 -40.50 -27.75
C TYR A 596 -21.89 -41.99 -27.48
N PRO A 597 -21.68 -42.49 -26.23
CA PRO A 597 -21.35 -41.86 -24.97
C PRO A 597 -19.84 -41.82 -24.63
N PHE A 598 -18.95 -42.08 -25.56
CA PHE A 598 -17.51 -42.03 -25.40
C PHE A 598 -16.93 -40.73 -25.95
N ASP A 599 -17.69 -39.64 -25.85
CA ASP A 599 -17.39 -38.35 -26.44
C ASP A 599 -16.62 -37.46 -25.50
N VAL A 600 -15.81 -36.57 -26.08
CA VAL A 600 -15.10 -35.50 -25.45
C VAL A 600 -15.62 -34.18 -26.01
N GLN A 601 -16.04 -33.27 -25.14
CA GLN A 601 -16.60 -31.99 -25.52
C GLN A 601 -15.65 -30.86 -25.20
N THR A 602 -15.31 -30.01 -26.15
CA THR A 602 -14.48 -28.81 -25.94
C THR A 602 -15.32 -27.56 -26.17
N CYS A 603 -15.62 -26.86 -25.10
CA CYS A 603 -16.34 -25.59 -25.13
C CYS A 603 -15.39 -24.43 -25.12
N GLN A 604 -15.64 -23.38 -25.90
CA GLN A 604 -14.77 -22.20 -26.01
C GLN A 604 -15.49 -20.96 -25.53
N LEU A 605 -14.81 -20.20 -24.62
CA LEU A 605 -15.20 -18.85 -24.21
C LEU A 605 -14.14 -17.89 -24.70
N ILE A 606 -14.53 -16.79 -25.37
CA ILE A 606 -13.64 -15.73 -25.86
C ILE A 606 -13.91 -14.47 -25.06
N ILE A 607 -12.89 -13.94 -24.38
CA ILE A 607 -12.90 -12.64 -23.72
C ILE A 607 -12.17 -11.65 -24.62
N ARG A 608 -12.88 -10.69 -25.19
CA ARG A 608 -12.33 -9.79 -26.22
C ARG A 608 -12.38 -8.33 -25.73
N SER A 609 -11.30 -7.57 -25.97
CA SER A 609 -11.28 -6.13 -25.70
C SER A 609 -12.26 -5.37 -26.61
N THR A 610 -12.95 -4.37 -26.06
CA THR A 610 -13.77 -3.45 -26.88
C THR A 610 -12.92 -2.54 -27.75
N LEU A 611 -11.71 -2.19 -27.26
CA LEU A 611 -10.76 -1.34 -27.97
C LEU A 611 -9.80 -2.16 -28.83
N GLY A 612 -9.22 -1.53 -29.84
CA GLY A 612 -8.25 -2.16 -30.72
C GLY A 612 -6.99 -2.62 -29.99
N ALA A 613 -6.32 -3.65 -30.49
CA ALA A 613 -5.10 -4.24 -29.92
C ALA A 613 -3.92 -3.24 -29.83
N ARG A 614 -3.95 -2.15 -30.62
CA ARG A 614 -2.97 -1.06 -30.56
C ARG A 614 -3.16 -0.17 -29.32
N SER A 615 -4.35 -0.19 -28.70
CA SER A 615 -4.66 0.62 -27.51
C SER A 615 -4.67 -0.24 -26.25
N VAL A 616 -5.23 -1.45 -26.32
CA VAL A 616 -5.35 -2.37 -25.18
C VAL A 616 -4.98 -3.79 -25.61
N LYS A 617 -4.02 -4.39 -24.94
CA LYS A 617 -3.59 -5.76 -25.16
C LYS A 617 -3.92 -6.58 -23.91
N LEU A 618 -4.78 -7.59 -24.08
CA LEU A 618 -5.07 -8.57 -23.04
C LEU A 618 -3.93 -9.60 -23.01
N ASN A 619 -3.50 -9.96 -21.82
CA ASN A 619 -2.48 -10.98 -21.62
C ASN A 619 -2.90 -11.90 -20.48
N THR A 620 -3.23 -13.15 -20.81
CA THR A 620 -3.63 -14.11 -19.79
C THR A 620 -2.41 -14.62 -19.01
N SER A 621 -2.54 -14.72 -17.68
CA SER A 621 -1.62 -15.43 -16.80
C SER A 621 -2.00 -16.90 -16.59
N GLY A 622 -3.16 -17.31 -17.11
CA GLY A 622 -3.68 -18.65 -17.00
C GLY A 622 -5.15 -18.67 -16.58
N VAL A 623 -5.71 -19.86 -16.60
CA VAL A 623 -7.05 -20.19 -16.12
C VAL A 623 -6.97 -21.32 -15.11
N ASN A 624 -7.63 -21.16 -13.97
CA ASN A 624 -7.67 -22.15 -12.91
C ASN A 624 -9.10 -22.62 -12.68
N PHE A 625 -9.27 -23.89 -12.35
CA PHE A 625 -10.54 -24.44 -11.91
C PHE A 625 -10.45 -24.81 -10.42
N LEU A 626 -11.26 -24.15 -9.61
CA LEU A 626 -11.24 -24.29 -8.14
C LEU A 626 -12.37 -25.19 -7.61
N GLY A 627 -13.34 -25.53 -8.48
CA GLY A 627 -14.53 -26.28 -8.11
C GLY A 627 -14.37 -27.81 -8.15
N ASN A 628 -15.50 -28.52 -8.06
CA ASN A 628 -15.54 -29.98 -8.22
C ASN A 628 -15.52 -30.32 -9.73
N ARG A 629 -14.50 -31.05 -10.16
CA ARG A 629 -14.34 -31.47 -11.56
C ARG A 629 -15.37 -32.51 -12.01
N ARG A 630 -16.01 -33.23 -11.08
CA ARG A 630 -16.96 -34.28 -11.39
C ARG A 630 -18.40 -33.73 -11.43
N LEU A 631 -18.98 -33.71 -12.60
CA LEU A 631 -20.41 -33.43 -12.82
C LEU A 631 -21.22 -34.74 -12.78
N LEU A 632 -22.53 -34.69 -13.05
CA LEU A 632 -23.40 -35.85 -13.06
C LEU A 632 -23.06 -36.81 -14.20
N GLU A 633 -22.88 -36.29 -15.42
CA GLU A 633 -22.68 -37.06 -16.66
C GLU A 633 -21.28 -36.87 -17.26
N TYR A 634 -20.58 -35.80 -16.90
CA TYR A 634 -19.27 -35.43 -17.43
C TYR A 634 -18.25 -35.18 -16.32
N TYR A 635 -16.99 -35.31 -16.67
CA TYR A 635 -15.82 -34.94 -15.86
C TYR A 635 -15.10 -33.81 -16.59
N LEU A 636 -14.78 -32.75 -15.86
CA LEU A 636 -13.95 -31.68 -16.40
C LEU A 636 -12.48 -32.12 -16.34
N ASP A 637 -11.92 -32.35 -17.53
CA ASP A 637 -10.56 -32.84 -17.70
C ASP A 637 -9.54 -31.70 -17.61
N GLU A 638 -9.64 -30.75 -18.50
CA GLU A 638 -8.65 -29.68 -18.66
C GLU A 638 -9.32 -28.35 -18.93
N VAL A 639 -8.64 -27.27 -18.44
CA VAL A 639 -9.00 -25.90 -18.76
C VAL A 639 -7.74 -25.17 -19.20
N GLU A 640 -7.74 -24.63 -20.41
CA GLU A 640 -6.60 -23.93 -21.00
C GLU A 640 -6.98 -22.52 -21.43
N SER A 641 -5.99 -21.63 -21.49
CA SER A 641 -6.19 -20.28 -22.03
C SER A 641 -5.09 -19.89 -22.99
N GLU A 642 -5.43 -19.20 -24.04
CA GLU A 642 -4.54 -18.74 -25.09
C GLU A 642 -4.76 -17.26 -25.39
N ASN A 643 -3.66 -16.52 -25.57
CA ASN A 643 -3.71 -15.15 -26.09
C ASN A 643 -3.81 -15.16 -27.61
N SER A 644 -4.77 -14.45 -28.15
CA SER A 644 -5.01 -14.35 -29.58
C SER A 644 -5.33 -12.90 -29.98
N GLU A 645 -5.22 -12.63 -31.27
CA GLU A 645 -5.67 -11.38 -31.86
C GLU A 645 -6.58 -11.69 -33.05
N SER A 646 -7.78 -11.13 -33.03
CA SER A 646 -8.74 -11.31 -34.12
C SER A 646 -9.42 -9.99 -34.47
N ARG A 647 -9.55 -9.70 -35.76
CA ARG A 647 -10.18 -8.47 -36.27
C ARG A 647 -9.58 -7.19 -35.73
N GLY A 648 -8.26 -7.17 -35.46
CA GLY A 648 -7.55 -6.04 -34.88
C GLY A 648 -7.84 -5.76 -33.41
N LYS A 649 -8.41 -6.73 -32.69
CA LYS A 649 -8.69 -6.68 -31.25
C LYS A 649 -7.95 -7.81 -30.53
N SER A 650 -7.48 -7.52 -29.33
CA SER A 650 -6.86 -8.51 -28.46
C SER A 650 -7.92 -9.32 -27.75
N GLU A 651 -7.72 -10.64 -27.69
CA GLU A 651 -8.64 -11.57 -27.06
C GLU A 651 -7.90 -12.66 -26.29
N VAL A 652 -8.56 -13.19 -25.27
CA VAL A 652 -8.18 -14.39 -24.51
C VAL A 652 -9.19 -15.45 -24.82
N ARG A 653 -8.74 -16.60 -25.32
CA ARG A 653 -9.56 -17.78 -25.57
C ARG A 653 -9.39 -18.75 -24.44
N VAL A 654 -10.49 -19.21 -23.88
CA VAL A 654 -10.54 -20.23 -22.82
C VAL A 654 -11.17 -21.47 -23.39
N TYR A 655 -10.48 -22.58 -23.31
CA TYR A 655 -10.95 -23.90 -23.73
C TYR A 655 -11.26 -24.74 -22.48
N ILE A 656 -12.44 -25.29 -22.42
CA ILE A 656 -12.94 -26.12 -21.32
C ILE A 656 -13.28 -27.50 -21.87
N LYS A 657 -12.52 -28.52 -21.47
CA LYS A 657 -12.63 -29.88 -21.95
C LYS A 657 -13.42 -30.75 -20.98
N PHE A 658 -14.48 -31.36 -21.44
CA PHE A 658 -15.35 -32.26 -20.70
C PHE A 658 -15.29 -33.66 -21.28
N VAL A 659 -15.12 -34.68 -20.48
CA VAL A 659 -15.10 -36.10 -20.84
C VAL A 659 -16.35 -36.77 -20.28
N ASN A 660 -17.06 -37.52 -21.11
CA ASN A 660 -18.29 -38.21 -20.72
C ASN A 660 -18.02 -39.36 -19.72
N LEU A 661 -18.84 -39.48 -18.68
CA LEU A 661 -18.79 -40.57 -17.69
C LEU A 661 -19.64 -41.76 -18.19
N TYR A 662 -19.14 -42.47 -19.19
CA TYR A 662 -19.82 -43.51 -19.93
C TYR A 662 -20.28 -44.73 -19.09
N ASN A 663 -19.87 -44.91 -17.83
CA ASN A 663 -20.23 -46.05 -16.99
C ASN A 663 -21.74 -46.25 -16.82
N TYR A 664 -22.49 -45.14 -16.76
CA TYR A 664 -23.94 -45.19 -16.70
C TYR A 664 -24.52 -45.85 -17.94
N TYR A 665 -24.00 -45.54 -19.12
CA TYR A 665 -24.48 -46.06 -20.40
C TYR A 665 -24.09 -47.53 -20.57
N ILE A 666 -22.93 -47.95 -20.07
CA ILE A 666 -22.56 -49.36 -20.04
C ILE A 666 -23.60 -50.17 -19.28
N SER A 667 -23.93 -49.76 -18.04
CA SER A 667 -24.86 -50.46 -17.17
C SER A 667 -26.34 -50.30 -17.58
N GLY A 668 -26.74 -49.13 -18.08
CA GLY A 668 -28.13 -48.79 -18.39
C GLY A 668 -28.55 -49.07 -19.82
N THR A 669 -27.60 -49.11 -20.78
CA THR A 669 -27.90 -49.29 -22.20
C THR A 669 -27.28 -50.56 -22.78
N TYR A 670 -25.95 -50.67 -22.74
CA TYR A 670 -25.26 -51.78 -23.43
C TYR A 670 -25.50 -53.14 -22.76
N VAL A 671 -25.53 -53.25 -21.45
CA VAL A 671 -25.79 -54.51 -20.72
C VAL A 671 -27.23 -54.96 -20.94
N PRO A 672 -28.29 -54.14 -20.75
CA PRO A 672 -29.67 -54.58 -20.99
C PRO A 672 -29.94 -54.96 -22.42
N THR A 673 -29.43 -54.22 -23.39
CA THR A 673 -29.61 -54.56 -24.82
C THR A 673 -28.88 -55.84 -25.20
N THR A 674 -27.68 -56.09 -24.69
CA THR A 674 -26.95 -57.35 -24.88
C THR A 674 -27.69 -58.53 -24.24
N LEU A 675 -28.31 -58.38 -23.08
CA LEU A 675 -29.10 -59.36 -22.42
C LEU A 675 -30.36 -59.68 -23.22
N LEU A 676 -31.04 -58.64 -23.75
CA LEU A 676 -32.20 -58.84 -24.65
C LEU A 676 -31.80 -59.61 -25.90
N MET A 677 -30.72 -59.28 -26.56
CA MET A 677 -30.16 -59.97 -27.71
C MET A 677 -29.84 -61.42 -27.37
N THR A 678 -29.32 -61.71 -26.17
CA THR A 678 -29.03 -63.06 -25.70
C THR A 678 -30.32 -63.85 -25.51
N ILE A 679 -31.36 -63.22 -24.89
CA ILE A 679 -32.68 -63.87 -24.73
C ILE A 679 -33.30 -64.22 -26.09
N THR A 680 -33.27 -63.29 -27.05
CA THR A 680 -33.78 -63.54 -28.40
C THR A 680 -33.01 -64.64 -29.12
N TYR A 681 -31.66 -64.65 -28.98
CA TYR A 681 -30.80 -65.70 -29.51
C TYR A 681 -31.14 -67.05 -28.89
N LEU A 682 -31.43 -67.17 -27.57
CA LEU A 682 -31.81 -68.42 -26.93
C LEU A 682 -33.08 -69.03 -27.47
N THR A 683 -33.95 -68.30 -28.17
CA THR A 683 -35.16 -68.85 -28.84
C THR A 683 -34.83 -69.92 -29.90
N PHE A 684 -33.60 -69.91 -30.43
CA PHE A 684 -33.20 -71.02 -31.40
C PHE A 684 -32.99 -72.36 -30.67
N TYR A 685 -32.88 -72.40 -29.33
CA TYR A 685 -32.72 -73.59 -28.53
C TYR A 685 -34.12 -74.23 -28.10
N PHE A 686 -35.23 -73.45 -28.23
CA PHE A 686 -36.57 -73.97 -27.99
C PHE A 686 -36.93 -75.04 -29.04
N THR A 687 -37.89 -75.90 -28.71
CA THR A 687 -38.35 -76.92 -29.62
C THR A 687 -38.87 -76.29 -30.91
N LEU A 688 -38.67 -76.99 -32.06
CA LEU A 688 -39.13 -76.48 -33.37
C LEU A 688 -40.66 -76.42 -33.50
N GLU A 689 -41.41 -77.12 -32.58
CA GLU A 689 -42.83 -77.14 -32.50
C GLU A 689 -43.44 -75.90 -31.85
N ASP A 690 -42.71 -75.23 -30.94
CA ASP A 690 -43.25 -74.16 -30.14
C ASP A 690 -42.99 -72.80 -30.83
N PHE A 691 -43.42 -72.64 -32.06
CA PHE A 691 -43.22 -71.42 -32.85
C PHE A 691 -43.80 -70.15 -32.15
N THR A 692 -45.02 -70.31 -31.57
CA THR A 692 -45.69 -69.23 -30.89
C THR A 692 -44.81 -68.61 -29.72
N ASP A 693 -44.23 -69.51 -28.95
CA ASP A 693 -43.36 -69.05 -27.80
C ASP A 693 -42.08 -68.46 -28.30
N ARG A 694 -41.47 -69.00 -29.31
CA ARG A 694 -40.23 -68.45 -29.94
C ARG A 694 -40.47 -67.09 -30.55
N ILE A 695 -41.55 -66.84 -31.27
CA ILE A 695 -41.85 -65.58 -31.96
C ILE A 695 -42.29 -64.50 -30.93
N MET A 696 -43.07 -64.90 -29.88
CA MET A 696 -43.54 -64.00 -28.84
C MET A 696 -42.37 -63.43 -28.04
N VAL A 697 -41.38 -64.25 -27.67
CA VAL A 697 -40.19 -63.80 -26.96
C VAL A 697 -39.39 -62.83 -27.83
N SER A 698 -39.16 -63.10 -29.09
CA SER A 698 -38.43 -62.24 -30.00
C SER A 698 -39.16 -60.92 -30.30
N LEU A 699 -40.49 -60.95 -30.52
CA LEU A 699 -41.28 -59.74 -30.73
C LEU A 699 -41.34 -58.85 -29.47
N THR A 700 -41.44 -59.46 -28.28
CA THR A 700 -41.42 -58.71 -27.02
C THR A 700 -40.04 -58.06 -26.80
N ALA A 701 -38.95 -58.75 -27.08
CA ALA A 701 -37.61 -58.23 -27.01
C ALA A 701 -37.39 -57.05 -27.99
N LEU A 702 -37.89 -57.19 -29.24
CA LEU A 702 -37.87 -56.14 -30.25
C LEU A 702 -38.60 -54.85 -29.75
N LEU A 703 -39.79 -55.06 -29.15
CA LEU A 703 -40.55 -53.93 -28.55
C LEU A 703 -39.81 -53.25 -27.47
N VAL A 704 -39.19 -54.01 -26.56
CA VAL A 704 -38.40 -53.46 -25.44
C VAL A 704 -37.15 -52.73 -25.97
N LEU A 705 -36.45 -53.29 -26.94
CA LEU A 705 -35.31 -52.62 -27.62
C LEU A 705 -35.74 -51.30 -28.26
N ALA A 706 -36.89 -51.29 -28.97
CA ALA A 706 -37.41 -50.04 -29.56
C ALA A 706 -37.80 -49.03 -28.49
N ALA A 707 -38.33 -49.42 -27.33
CA ALA A 707 -38.68 -48.57 -26.22
C ALA A 707 -37.40 -47.95 -25.58
N LEU A 708 -36.36 -48.78 -25.34
CA LEU A 708 -35.08 -48.31 -24.84
C LEU A 708 -34.39 -47.31 -25.80
N PHE A 709 -34.47 -47.57 -27.10
CA PHE A 709 -33.96 -46.64 -28.13
C PHE A 709 -34.67 -45.28 -28.06
N LEU A 710 -36.01 -45.28 -27.98
CA LEU A 710 -36.82 -44.07 -27.88
C LEU A 710 -36.51 -43.32 -26.58
N GLN A 711 -36.36 -44.00 -25.45
CA GLN A 711 -36.01 -43.42 -24.15
C GLN A 711 -34.63 -42.76 -24.22
N THR A 712 -33.62 -43.41 -24.78
CA THR A 712 -32.27 -42.88 -24.93
C THR A 712 -32.26 -41.64 -25.82
N ASN A 713 -33.03 -41.65 -26.91
CA ASN A 713 -33.12 -40.51 -27.82
C ASN A 713 -33.89 -39.30 -27.27
N GLN A 714 -34.80 -39.51 -26.29
CA GLN A 714 -35.50 -38.39 -25.64
C GLN A 714 -34.60 -37.57 -24.71
N SER A 715 -33.54 -38.16 -24.16
CA SER A 715 -32.58 -37.48 -23.30
C SER A 715 -31.50 -36.71 -24.04
N MET A 716 -31.49 -36.67 -25.36
CA MET A 716 -30.45 -36.09 -26.19
C MET A 716 -31.00 -35.17 -27.30
N PRO A 717 -30.21 -34.19 -27.75
CA PRO A 717 -30.59 -33.33 -28.86
C PRO A 717 -30.66 -34.13 -30.16
N ARG A 718 -31.57 -33.71 -31.07
CA ARG A 718 -31.68 -34.29 -32.40
C ARG A 718 -30.50 -33.86 -33.26
N THR A 719 -29.75 -34.83 -33.75
CA THR A 719 -28.60 -34.59 -34.64
C THR A 719 -28.91 -35.04 -36.05
N ALA A 720 -28.30 -34.44 -37.06
CA ALA A 720 -28.42 -34.85 -38.48
C ALA A 720 -27.51 -36.04 -38.82
N TYR A 721 -26.69 -36.49 -37.89
CA TYR A 721 -25.77 -37.63 -38.05
C TYR A 721 -26.08 -38.70 -37.00
N LEU A 722 -25.64 -39.93 -37.28
CA LEU A 722 -25.80 -41.06 -36.37
C LEU A 722 -24.76 -40.97 -35.25
N LYS A 723 -25.23 -41.04 -34.01
CA LYS A 723 -24.36 -41.17 -32.83
C LYS A 723 -23.90 -42.63 -32.70
N LEU A 724 -22.79 -42.86 -32.07
CA LEU A 724 -22.24 -44.21 -31.87
C LEU A 724 -23.23 -45.13 -31.12
N VAL A 725 -23.98 -44.59 -30.14
CA VAL A 725 -25.04 -45.31 -29.45
C VAL A 725 -26.21 -45.66 -30.39
N ASP A 726 -26.54 -44.81 -31.36
CA ASP A 726 -27.59 -45.10 -32.34
C ASP A 726 -27.20 -46.28 -33.27
N VAL A 727 -25.94 -46.32 -33.68
CA VAL A 727 -25.37 -47.41 -34.46
C VAL A 727 -25.52 -48.76 -33.73
N TRP A 728 -25.25 -48.75 -32.41
CA TRP A 728 -25.44 -49.91 -31.52
C TRP A 728 -26.91 -50.36 -31.52
N PHE A 729 -27.85 -49.46 -31.24
CA PHE A 729 -29.27 -49.80 -31.23
C PHE A 729 -29.80 -50.30 -32.60
N VAL A 730 -29.44 -49.58 -33.69
CA VAL A 730 -29.86 -49.97 -35.05
C VAL A 730 -29.34 -51.35 -35.36
N PHE A 731 -28.11 -51.67 -35.01
CA PHE A 731 -27.56 -53.01 -35.18
C PHE A 731 -28.34 -54.05 -34.35
N CYS A 732 -28.59 -53.81 -33.05
CA CYS A 732 -29.37 -54.75 -32.23
C CYS A 732 -30.77 -54.93 -32.74
N ILE A 733 -31.50 -53.90 -33.14
CA ILE A 733 -32.82 -53.97 -33.74
C ILE A 733 -32.81 -54.77 -35.07
N ALA A 734 -31.82 -54.49 -35.95
CA ALA A 734 -31.66 -55.19 -37.18
C ALA A 734 -31.36 -56.69 -36.98
N MET A 735 -30.50 -57.01 -36.00
CA MET A 735 -30.17 -58.38 -35.66
C MET A 735 -31.40 -59.14 -35.12
N ASP A 736 -32.17 -58.49 -34.21
CA ASP A 736 -33.40 -59.07 -33.66
C ASP A 736 -34.46 -59.26 -34.74
N PHE A 737 -34.61 -58.28 -35.64
CA PHE A 737 -35.46 -58.44 -36.83
C PHE A 737 -35.02 -59.62 -37.72
N ILE A 738 -33.72 -59.83 -37.96
CA ILE A 738 -33.17 -60.97 -38.70
C ILE A 738 -33.54 -62.28 -37.97
N ILE A 739 -33.43 -62.32 -36.63
CA ILE A 739 -33.83 -63.49 -35.84
C ILE A 739 -35.31 -63.81 -36.04
N VAL A 740 -36.18 -62.77 -35.92
CA VAL A 740 -37.64 -62.93 -36.20
C VAL A 740 -37.88 -63.49 -37.60
N VAL A 741 -37.27 -62.95 -38.68
CA VAL A 741 -37.40 -63.45 -40.04
C VAL A 741 -36.92 -64.89 -40.15
N MET A 742 -35.79 -65.26 -39.55
CA MET A 742 -35.28 -66.62 -39.56
C MET A 742 -36.24 -67.61 -38.87
N LEU A 743 -36.83 -67.19 -37.72
CA LEU A 743 -37.82 -67.97 -37.02
C LEU A 743 -39.07 -68.26 -37.95
N VAL A 744 -39.55 -67.22 -38.66
CA VAL A 744 -40.64 -67.32 -39.61
C VAL A 744 -40.27 -68.25 -40.76
N VAL A 745 -39.07 -68.10 -41.32
CA VAL A 745 -38.57 -68.97 -42.42
C VAL A 745 -38.46 -70.45 -41.99
N ILE A 746 -37.90 -70.67 -40.79
CA ILE A 746 -37.79 -72.01 -40.21
C ILE A 746 -39.16 -72.64 -40.03
N ASN A 747 -40.15 -71.89 -39.49
CA ASN A 747 -41.53 -72.42 -39.39
C ASN A 747 -42.19 -72.68 -40.72
N TYR A 748 -42.05 -71.71 -41.62
CA TYR A 748 -42.59 -71.88 -43.01
C TYR A 748 -42.04 -73.14 -43.70
N LEU A 749 -40.75 -73.35 -43.62
CA LEU A 749 -40.09 -74.55 -44.15
C LEU A 749 -40.53 -75.82 -43.42
N ARG A 750 -40.76 -75.77 -42.13
CA ARG A 750 -41.26 -76.89 -41.33
C ARG A 750 -42.67 -77.25 -41.75
N GLU A 751 -43.58 -76.28 -41.82
CA GLU A 751 -45.01 -76.57 -42.30
C GLU A 751 -45.08 -77.15 -43.70
N ASN A 752 -44.32 -76.59 -44.62
CA ASN A 752 -44.25 -77.06 -45.94
C ASN A 752 -43.54 -78.43 -46.10
N CYS A 753 -42.70 -78.81 -45.14
CA CYS A 753 -42.07 -80.11 -45.11
C CYS A 753 -42.98 -81.20 -44.45
N TYR A 754 -43.98 -80.77 -43.63
CA TYR A 754 -44.91 -81.70 -42.91
C TYR A 754 -46.33 -81.79 -43.53
N HIS A 755 -46.59 -81.29 -44.75
CA HIS A 755 -47.86 -81.69 -45.43
C HIS A 755 -47.79 -83.14 -45.75
N THR A 756 -48.13 -83.97 -44.77
CA THR A 756 -48.49 -85.39 -44.89
C THR A 756 -49.86 -85.46 -45.56
N VAL A 757 -49.93 -85.99 -46.70
CA VAL A 757 -51.21 -86.48 -47.28
C VAL A 757 -51.79 -87.46 -46.35
N THR A 758 -52.89 -87.13 -45.67
CA THR A 758 -53.68 -88.05 -44.97
C THR A 758 -54.34 -88.95 -45.98
N PRO A 759 -54.25 -90.29 -45.81
CA PRO A 759 -54.94 -91.18 -46.70
C PRO A 759 -56.44 -91.31 -46.35
N LYS A 760 -57.20 -90.35 -46.85
CA LYS A 760 -58.67 -90.54 -47.00
C LYS A 760 -59.04 -90.18 -48.40
N ASP A 761 -59.43 -91.24 -49.12
CA ASP A 761 -60.12 -91.37 -50.36
C ASP A 761 -59.39 -92.26 -51.39
N LEU A 762 -59.37 -93.52 -51.05
CA LEU A 762 -59.23 -94.58 -52.06
C LEU A 762 -60.58 -95.06 -52.38
N GLY A 763 -61.24 -94.32 -53.24
CA GLY A 763 -62.37 -94.89 -53.97
C GLY A 763 -61.80 -95.59 -55.19
N SER A 764 -62.12 -96.90 -55.27
CA SER A 764 -61.80 -97.81 -56.39
C SER A 764 -62.17 -97.29 -57.75
N THR A 765 -61.24 -97.19 -58.70
CA THR A 765 -61.48 -97.54 -60.14
C THR A 765 -60.15 -97.89 -60.87
N LYS A 766 -60.24 -98.85 -61.71
CA LYS A 766 -59.18 -99.49 -62.45
C LYS A 766 -58.52 -98.65 -63.49
N ASN A 767 -57.23 -98.94 -63.73
CA ASN A 767 -56.37 -98.57 -64.82
C ASN A 767 -55.84 -97.12 -64.96
N GLY A 768 -54.57 -96.98 -64.72
CA GLY A 768 -53.85 -95.78 -65.16
C GLY A 768 -52.49 -95.72 -64.45
N ILE A 769 -51.41 -95.69 -65.22
CA ILE A 769 -50.01 -95.68 -64.85
C ILE A 769 -49.70 -94.50 -63.87
N PRO A 770 -49.05 -94.70 -62.77
CA PRO A 770 -48.72 -93.61 -61.92
C PRO A 770 -47.32 -92.99 -62.32
N LEU A 771 -47.35 -91.79 -62.82
CA LEU A 771 -46.13 -90.99 -62.85
C LEU A 771 -45.93 -90.40 -61.44
N SER A 772 -45.22 -91.14 -60.63
CA SER A 772 -44.78 -90.58 -59.38
C SER A 772 -43.52 -89.76 -59.58
N LYS A 773 -43.62 -88.44 -59.63
CA LYS A 773 -42.47 -87.57 -59.37
C LYS A 773 -42.32 -87.49 -57.88
N ASN A 774 -41.48 -88.36 -57.34
CA ASN A 774 -41.01 -88.27 -56.00
C ASN A 774 -40.03 -87.02 -55.83
N PHE A 775 -40.55 -85.91 -55.52
CA PHE A 775 -39.73 -84.87 -54.90
C PHE A 775 -39.43 -85.30 -53.47
N ARG A 776 -38.24 -85.82 -53.18
CA ARG A 776 -37.77 -86.10 -51.83
C ARG A 776 -37.56 -84.73 -51.21
N LYS A 777 -38.54 -84.27 -50.45
CA LYS A 777 -38.37 -83.14 -49.52
C LYS A 777 -37.53 -83.65 -48.32
N ASN A 778 -36.34 -83.03 -48.14
CA ASN A 778 -35.39 -83.38 -47.10
C ASN A 778 -35.92 -82.85 -45.70
N PRO A 779 -36.37 -83.65 -44.74
CA PRO A 779 -36.96 -83.24 -43.50
C PRO A 779 -35.92 -82.60 -42.58
N HIS A 780 -34.60 -82.65 -42.90
CA HIS A 780 -33.50 -82.08 -42.16
C HIS A 780 -33.28 -80.60 -42.43
N PHE A 781 -33.91 -80.01 -43.45
CA PHE A 781 -33.62 -78.63 -43.87
C PHE A 781 -34.02 -77.57 -42.87
N PRO A 782 -35.18 -77.59 -42.15
CA PRO A 782 -35.47 -76.66 -41.07
C PRO A 782 -34.50 -76.78 -39.88
N TRP A 783 -34.15 -78.04 -39.57
CA TRP A 783 -33.18 -78.30 -38.54
C TRP A 783 -31.75 -77.74 -38.88
N VAL A 784 -31.31 -77.89 -40.12
CA VAL A 784 -30.03 -77.38 -40.62
C VAL A 784 -29.99 -75.83 -40.52
N ILE A 785 -31.06 -75.16 -40.97
CA ILE A 785 -31.14 -73.70 -40.87
C ILE A 785 -31.11 -73.23 -39.41
N ASN A 786 -31.91 -73.92 -38.55
CA ASN A 786 -31.91 -73.57 -37.14
C ASN A 786 -30.51 -73.77 -36.50
N THR A 787 -29.82 -74.86 -36.86
CA THR A 787 -28.43 -75.12 -36.37
C THR A 787 -27.39 -74.11 -36.93
N LEU A 788 -27.56 -73.77 -38.25
CA LEU A 788 -26.72 -72.76 -38.88
C LEU A 788 -26.94 -71.39 -38.25
N SER A 789 -28.18 -71.00 -37.95
CA SER A 789 -28.54 -69.77 -37.26
C SER A 789 -27.91 -69.66 -35.85
N ARG A 790 -27.80 -70.78 -35.10
CA ARG A 790 -27.13 -70.86 -33.83
C ARG A 790 -25.63 -70.49 -33.91
N ILE A 791 -25.00 -70.63 -35.08
CA ILE A 791 -23.58 -70.30 -35.28
C ILE A 791 -23.44 -68.91 -35.91
N ILE A 792 -24.22 -68.59 -36.95
CA ILE A 792 -24.09 -67.35 -37.71
C ILE A 792 -24.43 -66.10 -36.84
N ILE A 793 -25.56 -66.19 -36.09
CA ILE A 793 -26.05 -65.06 -35.30
C ILE A 793 -25.03 -64.61 -34.25
N PRO A 794 -24.47 -65.51 -33.36
CA PRO A 794 -23.47 -65.07 -32.38
C PRO A 794 -22.16 -64.66 -33.01
N LEU A 795 -21.74 -65.27 -34.14
CA LEU A 795 -20.54 -64.80 -34.86
C LEU A 795 -20.74 -63.41 -35.43
N GLY A 796 -21.90 -63.11 -36.04
CA GLY A 796 -22.21 -61.74 -36.52
C GLY A 796 -22.23 -60.73 -35.42
N PHE A 797 -22.83 -61.06 -34.25
CA PHE A 797 -22.85 -60.21 -33.08
C PHE A 797 -21.41 -59.98 -32.54
N PHE A 798 -20.61 -61.06 -32.46
CA PHE A 798 -19.21 -61.00 -32.02
C PHE A 798 -18.33 -60.08 -32.90
N PHE A 799 -18.37 -60.28 -34.22
CA PHE A 799 -17.58 -59.46 -35.14
C PHE A 799 -18.02 -58.01 -35.17
N PHE A 800 -19.32 -57.71 -35.03
CA PHE A 800 -19.77 -56.33 -34.88
C PHE A 800 -19.31 -55.71 -33.59
N THR A 801 -19.51 -56.40 -32.45
CA THR A 801 -19.03 -55.87 -31.14
C THR A 801 -17.52 -55.64 -31.12
N LEU A 802 -16.74 -56.56 -31.70
CA LEU A 802 -15.31 -56.37 -31.84
C LEU A 802 -14.96 -55.13 -32.69
N GLY A 803 -15.58 -55.00 -33.87
CA GLY A 803 -15.42 -53.83 -34.75
C GLY A 803 -15.84 -52.53 -34.10
N TYR A 804 -16.99 -52.56 -33.38
CA TYR A 804 -17.51 -51.44 -32.63
C TYR A 804 -16.52 -50.99 -31.55
N LEU A 805 -15.99 -51.92 -30.75
CA LEU A 805 -15.00 -51.64 -29.72
C LEU A 805 -13.67 -51.09 -30.29
N VAL A 806 -13.18 -51.71 -31.36
CA VAL A 806 -11.96 -51.24 -32.05
C VAL A 806 -12.15 -49.82 -32.58
N TYR A 807 -13.31 -49.53 -33.19
CA TYR A 807 -13.65 -48.18 -33.66
C TYR A 807 -13.72 -47.19 -32.51
N THR A 808 -14.35 -47.55 -31.39
CA THR A 808 -14.45 -46.73 -30.20
C THR A 808 -13.08 -46.40 -29.65
N VAL A 809 -12.20 -47.41 -29.47
CA VAL A 809 -10.87 -47.24 -28.93
C VAL A 809 -9.98 -46.38 -29.84
N ASN A 810 -10.05 -46.59 -31.15
CA ASN A 810 -9.20 -45.85 -32.11
C ASN A 810 -9.60 -44.36 -32.26
N ASN A 811 -10.85 -44.02 -31.96
CA ASN A 811 -11.35 -42.65 -32.08
C ASN A 811 -11.64 -42.01 -30.71
N TRP A 812 -11.24 -42.68 -29.63
CA TRP A 812 -11.38 -42.10 -28.26
C TRP A 812 -10.29 -41.09 -28.02
N GLU A 813 -10.62 -39.85 -27.85
CA GLU A 813 -9.69 -38.71 -27.57
C GLU A 813 -9.63 -38.36 -26.06
N GLY A 814 -10.21 -39.14 -25.20
CA GLY A 814 -10.31 -38.89 -23.75
C GLY A 814 -9.23 -39.59 -22.90
#